data_01f6782e6a5a95323de2b2fff676f2bb
#
_entry.id   01f6782e6a5a95323de2b2fff676f2bb
#
_cell.length_a   1.000
_cell.length_b   1.000
_cell.length_c   1.000
_cell.angle_alpha   90.00
_cell.angle_beta   90.00
_cell.angle_gamma   90.00
#
_symmetry.space_group_name_H-M   'P 1'
#
loop_
_entity.id
_entity.type
_entity.pdbx_description
1 polymer ?
#
loop_
_entity_poly.entity_id
_entity_poly.type
_entity_poly.pdbx_seq_one_letter_code
_entity_poly.pdbx_strand_id
1 'polypeptide(L)'
;MNALSDEQLIVLNHTKSGHNSVVDAVAGSGKSTTILSIAAKLVSRKFIQFTYNSMLRHEIKEKTEQLNISNLDIHTYHSLAVKYYNSSAYTDTGIRHILAHNTAPRIHIPKKDVVVIDEAQDMTFLYFQFIVKYTMDMKSPFQLIVLGDYMQGLYEFKGADTRFLTLAIEIWKNHPNLKSRVFHSCTLKTSYRITNQMASFLNHIMLDEERLVACRDGPVKVVYIRNSQRNIENTVIFYINSLLASGAKPSDIFILGASVKGPNSAVRKMENVLVSRGIPCHVPMFESDNVDEKVIQKKLVFSTFHSVKGRQRKYVFVLGFDQGYMRFYGRNLPHDQCPSTLYVACTRATDGLAVLEHSDFESDRPLEFLKMSQFDMRRQDYVDFKGAPYYPMFQQVDQTDQNTEVLKHFVTPTDLIKFIPESVLESITPILESIFVIERPKGVELDIPTVIETAEGFYEEISDLNGLAIPAMYYDLLNDNAVTNVLYENVLLILDEMKDHEHKFLKEVASKMPTTFTKPADYLYLANVYTAFQEKLYFKLKQISPEDYNWLTDDMMNQCKLRLDRFIGSECETSKPLIEKTLIHQSQEVDHEQIDQFLSEYFEDNIKFRFTARLDIVTTQTVWEIKCVREITMDHQLQVVIYAWLYEMCRVSGKDDSDRVPHNFKIFNIRTGEIQRLSADREHLDYIVLSLLQGKYQEVEKMNDEDFVNQCARGFEPL
;
A
#
# COMPACT_ATOMS: atom_id res chain seq x y z
N MET A 1 13.94 20.97 23.95
CA MET A 1 13.02 21.35 22.86
C MET A 1 13.48 22.64 22.25
N ASN A 2 13.46 22.75 20.92
CA ASN A 2 13.70 24.02 20.24
C ASN A 2 12.60 25.04 20.58
N ALA A 3 12.87 26.32 20.41
CA ALA A 3 11.85 27.37 20.56
C ALA A 3 10.73 27.13 19.53
N LEU A 4 9.47 27.33 19.95
CA LEU A 4 8.34 27.28 19.04
C LEU A 4 8.37 28.48 18.09
N SER A 5 7.97 28.27 16.83
CA SER A 5 7.72 29.37 15.89
C SER A 5 6.50 30.18 16.31
N ASP A 6 6.34 31.36 15.71
CA ASP A 6 5.17 32.21 15.98
C ASP A 6 3.86 31.50 15.62
N GLU A 7 3.84 30.74 14.48
CA GLU A 7 2.70 29.92 14.08
C GLU A 7 2.35 28.86 15.14
N GLN A 8 3.36 28.16 15.67
CA GLN A 8 3.19 27.15 16.72
C GLN A 8 2.77 27.76 18.08
N LEU A 9 3.26 28.96 18.38
CA LEU A 9 2.85 29.73 19.58
C LEU A 9 1.38 30.13 19.53
N ILE A 10 0.81 30.43 18.36
CA ILE A 10 -0.61 30.71 18.19
C ILE A 10 -1.44 29.49 18.63
N VAL A 11 -1.11 28.29 18.15
CA VAL A 11 -1.81 27.05 18.54
C VAL A 11 -1.70 26.80 20.05
N LEU A 12 -0.52 26.99 20.64
CA LEU A 12 -0.30 26.90 22.09
C LEU A 12 -1.21 27.88 22.85
N ASN A 13 -1.28 29.14 22.40
CA ASN A 13 -2.06 30.18 23.09
C ASN A 13 -3.57 29.88 23.04
N HIS A 14 -4.10 29.42 21.89
CA HIS A 14 -5.50 28.97 21.80
C HIS A 14 -5.75 27.78 22.73
N THR A 15 -4.83 26.79 22.75
CA THR A 15 -4.93 25.65 23.65
C THR A 15 -4.94 26.11 25.11
N LYS A 16 -4.07 27.05 25.48
CA LYS A 16 -3.96 27.62 26.84
C LYS A 16 -5.25 28.32 27.27
N SER A 17 -5.90 29.04 26.36
CA SER A 17 -7.17 29.75 26.58
C SER A 17 -8.40 28.81 26.62
N GLY A 18 -8.23 27.52 26.35
CA GLY A 18 -9.33 26.54 26.34
C GLY A 18 -10.18 26.54 25.06
N HIS A 19 -9.69 27.15 23.99
CA HIS A 19 -10.34 27.20 22.68
C HIS A 19 -9.87 26.02 21.79
N ASN A 20 -10.76 25.52 20.94
CA ASN A 20 -10.44 24.48 19.97
C ASN A 20 -9.62 25.04 18.81
N SER A 21 -8.84 24.20 18.16
CA SER A 21 -8.02 24.59 17.00
C SER A 21 -8.16 23.58 15.87
N VAL A 22 -8.29 24.08 14.65
CA VAL A 22 -8.11 23.33 13.42
C VAL A 22 -6.83 23.85 12.77
N VAL A 23 -5.86 22.97 12.52
CA VAL A 23 -4.53 23.35 12.11
C VAL A 23 -4.20 22.71 10.75
N ASP A 24 -4.22 23.52 9.70
CA ASP A 24 -3.67 23.12 8.39
C ASP A 24 -2.14 23.31 8.42
N ALA A 25 -1.41 22.21 8.27
CA ALA A 25 0.00 22.16 8.57
C ALA A 25 0.76 21.45 7.45
N VAL A 26 1.51 22.22 6.66
CA VAL A 26 2.26 21.70 5.50
C VAL A 26 3.29 20.62 5.86
N ALA A 27 3.76 19.91 4.83
CA ALA A 27 4.81 18.90 4.96
C ALA A 27 6.04 19.45 5.69
N GLY A 28 6.46 18.79 6.76
CA GLY A 28 7.65 19.20 7.53
C GLY A 28 7.48 20.42 8.44
N SER A 29 6.27 20.90 8.69
CA SER A 29 6.00 22.05 9.55
C SER A 29 6.14 21.78 11.06
N GLY A 30 6.42 20.53 11.45
CA GLY A 30 6.60 20.17 12.85
C GLY A 30 5.30 19.94 13.61
N LYS A 31 4.25 19.38 12.98
CA LYS A 31 2.97 18.99 13.63
C LYS A 31 3.21 18.29 14.98
N SER A 32 3.91 17.15 14.95
CA SER A 32 4.19 16.37 16.17
C SER A 32 4.99 17.16 17.20
N THR A 33 5.97 17.96 16.79
CA THR A 33 6.75 18.84 17.68
C THR A 33 5.86 19.88 18.35
N THR A 34 4.88 20.42 17.64
CA THR A 34 3.91 21.38 18.19
C THR A 34 3.11 20.74 19.31
N ILE A 35 2.52 19.56 19.09
CA ILE A 35 1.73 18.87 20.13
C ILE A 35 2.59 18.46 21.32
N LEU A 36 3.80 17.91 21.10
CA LEU A 36 4.72 17.57 22.18
C LEU A 36 5.10 18.80 23.03
N SER A 37 5.33 19.93 22.36
CA SER A 37 5.67 21.19 23.08
C SER A 37 4.48 21.77 23.84
N ILE A 38 3.27 21.65 23.31
CA ILE A 38 2.04 22.06 24.01
C ILE A 38 1.83 21.19 25.25
N ALA A 39 1.94 19.87 25.12
CA ALA A 39 1.80 18.95 26.25
C ALA A 39 2.86 19.21 27.34
N ALA A 40 4.11 19.40 26.94
CA ALA A 40 5.20 19.72 27.87
C ALA A 40 5.01 21.05 28.63
N LYS A 41 4.41 22.05 27.97
CA LYS A 41 4.17 23.36 28.63
C LYS A 41 2.89 23.38 29.47
N LEU A 42 1.93 22.49 29.20
CA LEU A 42 0.65 22.38 29.91
C LEU A 42 0.60 21.08 30.74
N VAL A 43 1.57 20.89 31.63
CA VAL A 43 1.76 19.65 32.40
C VAL A 43 0.57 19.27 33.29
N SER A 44 -0.26 20.22 33.68
CA SER A 44 -1.49 19.98 34.49
C SER A 44 -2.65 19.43 33.67
N ARG A 45 -2.59 19.46 32.33
CA ARG A 45 -3.63 18.97 31.44
C ARG A 45 -3.29 17.59 30.92
N LYS A 46 -4.29 16.73 30.80
CA LYS A 46 -4.15 15.38 30.26
C LYS A 46 -4.57 15.37 28.80
N PHE A 47 -3.67 14.92 27.94
CA PHE A 47 -3.88 14.84 26.50
C PHE A 47 -4.11 13.40 26.07
N ILE A 48 -4.86 13.22 24.99
CA ILE A 48 -4.87 12.01 24.17
C ILE A 48 -4.71 12.40 22.72
N GLN A 49 -3.82 11.70 22.00
CA GLN A 49 -3.60 11.90 20.57
C GLN A 49 -3.93 10.62 19.81
N PHE A 50 -4.79 10.78 18.81
CA PHE A 50 -5.11 9.76 17.83
C PHE A 50 -4.18 9.92 16.64
N THR A 51 -3.54 8.82 16.22
CA THR A 51 -2.66 8.77 15.06
C THR A 51 -3.12 7.68 14.12
N TYR A 52 -2.88 7.87 12.82
CA TYR A 52 -3.34 6.94 11.79
C TYR A 52 -2.64 5.57 11.88
N ASN A 53 -1.32 5.52 12.07
CA ASN A 53 -0.56 4.27 12.02
C ASN A 53 0.33 4.02 13.24
N SER A 54 0.75 2.75 13.40
CA SER A 54 1.56 2.30 14.52
C SER A 54 2.99 2.86 14.52
N MET A 55 3.57 3.11 13.34
CA MET A 55 4.92 3.65 13.23
C MET A 55 4.99 5.08 13.77
N LEU A 56 4.06 5.94 13.35
CA LEU A 56 3.96 7.31 13.86
C LEU A 56 3.70 7.32 15.37
N ARG A 57 2.83 6.43 15.86
CA ARG A 57 2.61 6.25 17.31
C ARG A 57 3.90 5.89 18.04
N HIS A 58 4.72 4.99 17.48
CA HIS A 58 5.98 4.55 18.10
C HIS A 58 6.98 5.70 18.16
N GLU A 59 7.16 6.41 17.06
CA GLU A 59 8.04 7.57 16.96
C GLU A 59 7.67 8.68 17.98
N ILE A 60 6.38 9.02 18.07
CA ILE A 60 5.90 10.05 19.00
C ILE A 60 6.09 9.56 20.43
N LYS A 61 5.83 8.28 20.71
CA LYS A 61 6.01 7.69 22.04
C LYS A 61 7.48 7.73 22.50
N GLU A 62 8.41 7.35 21.65
CA GLU A 62 9.85 7.48 21.95
C GLU A 62 10.24 8.93 22.26
N LYS A 63 9.73 9.89 21.49
CA LYS A 63 9.96 11.31 21.75
C LYS A 63 9.34 11.77 23.08
N THR A 64 8.16 11.26 23.48
CA THR A 64 7.57 11.58 24.78
C THR A 64 8.42 11.05 25.93
N GLU A 65 8.97 9.85 25.79
CA GLU A 65 9.87 9.25 26.79
C GLU A 65 11.18 10.03 26.89
N GLN A 66 11.82 10.35 25.76
CA GLN A 66 13.06 11.16 25.72
C GLN A 66 12.86 12.56 26.31
N LEU A 67 11.71 13.17 26.16
CA LEU A 67 11.38 14.50 26.63
C LEU A 67 10.72 14.52 28.01
N ASN A 68 10.53 13.36 28.65
CA ASN A 68 9.84 13.17 29.93
C ASN A 68 8.42 13.77 29.95
N ILE A 69 7.66 13.62 28.87
CA ILE A 69 6.27 14.08 28.76
C ILE A 69 5.35 12.95 29.23
N SER A 70 4.80 13.05 30.44
CA SER A 70 3.95 12.01 31.05
C SER A 70 2.44 12.24 30.92
N ASN A 71 2.03 13.39 30.43
CA ASN A 71 0.61 13.81 30.36
C ASN A 71 0.00 13.66 28.95
N LEU A 72 0.69 12.98 28.01
CA LEU A 72 0.24 12.73 26.64
C LEU A 72 0.14 11.22 26.37
N ASP A 73 -1.09 10.71 26.21
CA ASP A 73 -1.35 9.35 25.77
C ASP A 73 -1.48 9.32 24.24
N ILE A 74 -0.82 8.38 23.58
CA ILE A 74 -0.80 8.27 22.12
C ILE A 74 -1.35 6.90 21.70
N HIS A 75 -2.39 6.92 20.87
CA HIS A 75 -3.08 5.72 20.42
C HIS A 75 -3.34 5.75 18.92
N THR A 76 -3.23 4.59 18.26
CA THR A 76 -3.98 4.34 17.02
C THR A 76 -5.40 3.97 17.35
N TYR A 77 -6.34 4.09 16.41
CA TYR A 77 -7.74 3.71 16.60
C TYR A 77 -7.86 2.27 17.14
N HIS A 78 -7.19 1.33 16.50
CA HIS A 78 -7.16 -0.08 16.92
C HIS A 78 -6.56 -0.28 18.32
N SER A 79 -5.44 0.38 18.64
CA SER A 79 -4.84 0.22 19.98
C SER A 79 -5.75 0.73 21.09
N LEU A 80 -6.56 1.73 20.79
CA LEU A 80 -7.56 2.24 21.71
C LEU A 80 -8.76 1.28 21.84
N ALA A 81 -9.24 0.74 20.70
CA ALA A 81 -10.31 -0.25 20.67
C ALA A 81 -9.94 -1.50 21.47
N VAL A 82 -8.73 -2.02 21.25
CA VAL A 82 -8.18 -3.16 22.02
C VAL A 82 -8.09 -2.82 23.51
N LYS A 83 -7.64 -1.64 23.87
CA LYS A 83 -7.44 -1.26 25.28
C LYS A 83 -8.76 -1.12 26.04
N TYR A 84 -9.75 -0.42 25.48
CA TYR A 84 -10.93 -0.01 26.22
C TYR A 84 -12.18 -0.84 25.93
N TYR A 85 -12.31 -1.47 24.77
CA TYR A 85 -13.56 -2.13 24.36
C TYR A 85 -13.41 -3.64 24.19
N ASN A 86 -12.62 -4.13 23.25
CA ASN A 86 -12.50 -5.54 22.97
C ASN A 86 -11.04 -5.90 22.66
N SER A 87 -10.47 -6.87 23.40
CA SER A 87 -9.07 -7.32 23.22
C SER A 87 -8.78 -7.86 21.83
N SER A 88 -9.79 -8.25 21.06
CA SER A 88 -9.66 -8.75 19.69
C SER A 88 -9.88 -7.68 18.62
N ALA A 89 -10.14 -6.41 19.00
CA ALA A 89 -10.46 -5.33 18.05
C ALA A 89 -9.19 -4.65 17.48
N TYR A 90 -8.30 -5.43 16.90
CA TYR A 90 -7.07 -4.94 16.28
C TYR A 90 -7.20 -4.71 14.76
N THR A 91 -8.41 -4.87 14.20
CA THR A 91 -8.76 -4.63 12.81
C THR A 91 -9.98 -3.68 12.72
N ASP A 92 -10.25 -3.17 11.51
CA ASP A 92 -11.44 -2.35 11.24
C ASP A 92 -12.73 -3.11 11.50
N THR A 93 -12.78 -4.40 11.20
CA THR A 93 -13.91 -5.29 11.55
C THR A 93 -14.20 -5.26 13.06
N GLY A 94 -13.15 -5.29 13.88
CA GLY A 94 -13.32 -5.18 15.33
C GLY A 94 -13.91 -3.83 15.78
N ILE A 95 -13.53 -2.74 15.14
CA ILE A 95 -14.11 -1.40 15.39
C ILE A 95 -15.57 -1.35 14.94
N ARG A 96 -15.89 -1.88 13.73
CA ARG A 96 -17.29 -1.98 13.25
C ARG A 96 -18.17 -2.74 14.22
N HIS A 97 -17.68 -3.87 14.72
CA HIS A 97 -18.41 -4.66 15.72
C HIS A 97 -18.68 -3.86 17.01
N ILE A 98 -17.71 -3.08 17.50
CA ILE A 98 -17.87 -2.22 18.69
C ILE A 98 -18.96 -1.17 18.43
N LEU A 99 -18.99 -0.57 17.26
CA LEU A 99 -19.97 0.46 16.89
C LEU A 99 -21.36 -0.15 16.69
N ALA A 100 -21.48 -1.22 15.90
CA ALA A 100 -22.76 -1.86 15.59
C ALA A 100 -23.50 -2.37 16.84
N HIS A 101 -22.75 -2.90 17.82
CA HIS A 101 -23.33 -3.41 19.08
C HIS A 101 -23.31 -2.39 20.22
N ASN A 102 -22.92 -1.15 19.95
CA ASN A 102 -22.72 -0.11 20.96
C ASN A 102 -21.99 -0.63 22.21
N THR A 103 -20.91 -1.39 21.98
CA THR A 103 -20.17 -2.10 23.04
C THR A 103 -19.71 -1.13 24.12
N ALA A 104 -20.08 -1.40 25.39
CA ALA A 104 -19.62 -0.60 26.51
C ALA A 104 -18.11 -0.79 26.79
N PRO A 105 -17.40 0.24 27.30
CA PRO A 105 -16.01 0.09 27.69
C PRO A 105 -15.83 -0.98 28.79
N ARG A 106 -14.90 -1.90 28.59
CA ARG A 106 -14.56 -2.97 29.57
C ARG A 106 -13.80 -2.46 30.80
N ILE A 107 -13.18 -1.29 30.68
CA ILE A 107 -12.49 -0.60 31.78
C ILE A 107 -12.85 0.88 31.74
N HIS A 108 -12.74 1.54 32.90
CA HIS A 108 -13.01 2.98 33.00
C HIS A 108 -12.10 3.80 32.07
N ILE A 109 -12.72 4.67 31.25
CA ILE A 109 -11.99 5.60 30.39
C ILE A 109 -11.57 6.82 31.25
N PRO A 110 -10.28 7.10 31.39
CA PRO A 110 -9.81 8.24 32.18
C PRO A 110 -10.13 9.56 31.47
N LYS A 111 -10.51 10.56 32.25
CA LYS A 111 -10.78 11.91 31.73
C LYS A 111 -9.56 12.49 31.03
N LYS A 112 -9.80 13.12 29.86
CA LYS A 112 -8.81 13.86 29.07
C LYS A 112 -9.27 15.31 28.91
N ASP A 113 -8.35 16.24 29.15
CA ASP A 113 -8.62 17.66 29.01
C ASP A 113 -8.56 18.11 27.55
N VAL A 114 -7.68 17.47 26.77
CA VAL A 114 -7.45 17.79 25.35
C VAL A 114 -7.43 16.50 24.53
N VAL A 115 -8.22 16.48 23.47
CA VAL A 115 -8.25 15.44 22.44
C VAL A 115 -7.56 16.00 21.20
N VAL A 116 -6.59 15.28 20.68
CA VAL A 116 -5.83 15.64 19.48
C VAL A 116 -6.10 14.60 18.40
N ILE A 117 -6.55 15.05 17.23
CA ILE A 117 -6.71 14.23 16.03
C ILE A 117 -5.61 14.62 15.07
N ASP A 118 -4.64 13.74 14.87
CA ASP A 118 -3.49 13.95 13.99
C ASP A 118 -3.70 13.25 12.65
N GLU A 119 -3.19 13.84 11.57
CA GLU A 119 -3.39 13.40 10.18
C GLU A 119 -4.88 13.27 9.82
N ALA A 120 -5.69 14.27 10.19
CA ALA A 120 -7.14 14.23 10.02
C ALA A 120 -7.61 14.08 8.57
N GLN A 121 -6.77 14.44 7.58
CA GLN A 121 -7.03 14.23 6.14
C GLN A 121 -7.06 12.73 5.75
N ASP A 122 -6.58 11.84 6.64
CA ASP A 122 -6.62 10.39 6.41
C ASP A 122 -7.69 9.68 7.24
N MET A 123 -8.53 10.44 7.92
CA MET A 123 -9.60 9.88 8.73
C MET A 123 -10.71 9.31 7.85
N THR A 124 -11.16 8.09 8.16
CA THR A 124 -12.36 7.48 7.58
C THR A 124 -13.59 7.79 8.40
N PHE A 125 -14.78 7.58 7.84
CA PHE A 125 -16.03 7.73 8.60
C PHE A 125 -16.09 6.75 9.78
N LEU A 126 -15.57 5.54 9.62
CA LEU A 126 -15.44 4.53 10.68
C LEU A 126 -14.63 5.07 11.88
N TYR A 127 -13.48 5.68 11.60
CA TYR A 127 -12.62 6.23 12.67
C TYR A 127 -13.23 7.46 13.32
N PHE A 128 -13.93 8.30 12.53
CA PHE A 128 -14.70 9.41 13.06
C PHE A 128 -15.76 8.92 14.06
N GLN A 129 -16.59 7.96 13.66
CA GLN A 129 -17.62 7.39 14.56
C GLN A 129 -17.00 6.79 15.83
N PHE A 130 -15.84 6.14 15.68
CA PHE A 130 -15.14 5.55 16.82
C PHE A 130 -14.60 6.61 17.81
N ILE A 131 -14.05 7.74 17.31
CA ILE A 131 -13.65 8.88 18.17
C ILE A 131 -14.87 9.46 18.88
N VAL A 132 -15.98 9.64 18.15
CA VAL A 132 -17.24 10.12 18.74
C VAL A 132 -17.69 9.22 19.89
N LYS A 133 -17.75 7.89 19.64
CA LYS A 133 -18.09 6.92 20.67
C LYS A 133 -17.14 7.01 21.88
N TYR A 134 -15.84 7.05 21.66
CA TYR A 134 -14.84 7.16 22.73
C TYR A 134 -15.04 8.42 23.58
N THR A 135 -15.24 9.57 22.93
CA THR A 135 -15.42 10.86 23.62
C THR A 135 -16.76 10.98 24.32
N MET A 136 -17.79 10.27 23.84
CA MET A 136 -19.07 10.12 24.54
C MET A 136 -18.93 9.25 25.79
N ASP A 137 -18.30 8.08 25.67
CA ASP A 137 -18.07 7.14 26.77
C ASP A 137 -17.11 7.67 27.84
N MET A 138 -16.23 8.60 27.50
CA MET A 138 -15.37 9.31 28.45
C MET A 138 -16.16 10.16 29.43
N LYS A 139 -17.39 10.61 29.09
CA LYS A 139 -18.34 11.37 29.93
C LYS A 139 -17.71 12.58 30.62
N SER A 140 -16.79 13.26 29.95
CA SER A 140 -16.14 14.47 30.48
C SER A 140 -15.92 15.49 29.38
N PRO A 141 -16.03 16.80 29.71
CA PRO A 141 -15.74 17.86 28.75
C PRO A 141 -14.29 17.85 28.32
N PHE A 142 -14.06 18.10 27.02
CA PHE A 142 -12.71 18.15 26.44
C PHE A 142 -12.58 19.34 25.49
N GLN A 143 -11.34 19.74 25.24
CA GLN A 143 -10.92 20.66 24.20
C GLN A 143 -10.40 19.87 23.01
N LEU A 144 -10.64 20.32 21.78
CA LEU A 144 -10.28 19.62 20.56
C LEU A 144 -9.16 20.35 19.78
N ILE A 145 -8.19 19.59 19.32
CA ILE A 145 -7.21 20.03 18.32
C ILE A 145 -7.26 19.05 17.15
N VAL A 146 -7.62 19.52 15.97
CA VAL A 146 -7.60 18.77 14.72
C VAL A 146 -6.46 19.29 13.89
N LEU A 147 -5.56 18.42 13.43
CA LEU A 147 -4.41 18.83 12.60
C LEU A 147 -4.15 17.86 11.46
N GLY A 148 -3.62 18.40 10.37
CA GLY A 148 -3.31 17.63 9.18
C GLY A 148 -2.79 18.52 8.06
N ASP A 149 -2.61 17.94 6.89
CA ASP A 149 -2.26 18.62 5.63
C ASP A 149 -3.23 18.11 4.55
N TYR A 150 -4.17 18.95 4.11
CA TYR A 150 -5.18 18.49 3.15
C TYR A 150 -4.56 18.04 1.81
N MET A 151 -3.39 18.59 1.44
CA MET A 151 -2.63 18.13 0.27
C MET A 151 -1.91 16.79 0.47
N GLN A 152 -1.93 16.22 1.67
CA GLN A 152 -1.38 14.90 1.96
C GLN A 152 -2.46 13.81 2.13
N GLY A 153 -3.70 14.07 1.74
CA GLY A 153 -4.77 13.07 1.67
C GLY A 153 -4.48 12.06 0.56
N LEU A 154 -4.04 10.86 0.91
CA LEU A 154 -3.67 9.81 -0.05
C LEU A 154 -4.58 8.59 -0.01
N TYR A 155 -5.42 8.48 1.00
CA TYR A 155 -6.17 7.25 1.29
C TYR A 155 -7.67 7.37 0.99
N GLU A 156 -8.06 8.26 0.06
CA GLU A 156 -9.46 8.36 -0.39
C GLU A 156 -10.02 7.00 -0.85
N PHE A 157 -9.20 6.20 -1.53
CA PHE A 157 -9.56 4.85 -1.95
C PHE A 157 -9.82 3.87 -0.78
N LYS A 158 -9.35 4.20 0.45
CA LYS A 158 -9.66 3.49 1.69
C LYS A 158 -10.80 4.15 2.47
N GLY A 159 -11.56 5.04 1.87
CA GLY A 159 -12.64 5.78 2.51
C GLY A 159 -12.18 6.95 3.39
N ALA A 160 -10.90 7.34 3.33
CA ALA A 160 -10.45 8.57 3.98
C ALA A 160 -11.02 9.80 3.28
N ASP A 161 -11.35 10.83 4.05
CA ASP A 161 -11.93 12.05 3.51
C ASP A 161 -11.25 13.29 4.11
N THR A 162 -10.69 14.10 3.24
CA THR A 162 -10.00 15.35 3.64
C THR A 162 -10.92 16.34 4.31
N ARG A 163 -12.23 16.22 4.14
CA ARG A 163 -13.26 17.07 4.79
C ARG A 163 -13.27 16.93 6.31
N PHE A 164 -12.77 15.83 6.87
CA PHE A 164 -12.57 15.74 8.32
C PHE A 164 -11.54 16.74 8.86
N LEU A 165 -10.68 17.29 7.99
CA LEU A 165 -9.79 18.41 8.30
C LEU A 165 -10.40 19.73 7.83
N THR A 166 -10.81 19.83 6.56
CA THR A 166 -11.22 21.10 5.95
C THR A 166 -12.56 21.61 6.46
N LEU A 167 -13.48 20.71 6.83
CA LEU A 167 -14.78 21.02 7.44
C LEU A 167 -14.84 20.67 8.94
N ALA A 168 -13.67 20.54 9.61
CA ALA A 168 -13.60 20.11 10.99
C ALA A 168 -14.42 20.99 11.96
N ILE A 169 -14.51 22.30 11.71
CA ILE A 169 -15.30 23.22 12.55
C ILE A 169 -16.78 22.87 12.44
N GLU A 170 -17.29 22.75 11.22
CA GLU A 170 -18.69 22.45 10.91
C GLU A 170 -19.10 21.10 11.50
N ILE A 171 -18.23 20.11 11.40
CA ILE A 171 -18.45 18.76 11.93
C ILE A 171 -18.49 18.80 13.46
N TRP A 172 -17.40 19.24 14.10
CA TRP A 172 -17.23 19.08 15.54
C TRP A 172 -17.96 20.09 16.42
N LYS A 173 -18.33 21.28 15.90
CA LYS A 173 -19.02 22.33 16.71
C LYS A 173 -20.24 21.85 17.48
N ASN A 174 -20.92 20.79 17.02
CA ASN A 174 -22.12 20.24 17.61
C ASN A 174 -21.84 19.09 18.61
N HIS A 175 -20.60 18.66 18.80
CA HIS A 175 -20.28 17.58 19.73
C HIS A 175 -20.65 17.97 21.18
N PRO A 176 -21.50 17.18 21.92
CA PRO A 176 -22.08 17.60 23.22
C PRO A 176 -21.01 17.79 24.30
N ASN A 177 -19.92 17.04 24.31
CA ASN A 177 -18.90 17.08 25.33
C ASN A 177 -17.76 18.09 25.05
N LEU A 178 -17.88 18.97 24.05
CA LEU A 178 -16.92 20.05 23.89
C LEU A 178 -16.99 21.05 25.02
N LYS A 179 -15.82 21.35 25.62
CA LYS A 179 -15.69 22.35 26.70
C LYS A 179 -16.00 23.77 26.23
N SER A 180 -15.64 24.09 24.99
CA SER A 180 -15.86 25.39 24.34
C SER A 180 -16.43 25.18 22.96
N ARG A 181 -17.23 26.11 22.46
CA ARG A 181 -17.69 26.16 21.06
C ARG A 181 -16.83 27.08 20.20
N VAL A 182 -15.79 27.71 20.78
CA VAL A 182 -14.90 28.61 20.08
C VAL A 182 -13.84 27.76 19.37
N PHE A 183 -13.77 27.92 18.07
CA PHE A 183 -12.75 27.31 17.19
C PHE A 183 -11.89 28.38 16.54
N HIS A 184 -10.63 28.08 16.34
CA HIS A 184 -9.69 28.90 15.57
C HIS A 184 -9.06 28.06 14.47
N SER A 185 -9.09 28.58 13.23
CA SER A 185 -8.31 28.06 12.13
C SER A 185 -6.89 28.60 12.24
N CYS A 186 -5.93 27.70 12.22
CA CYS A 186 -4.49 28.00 12.31
C CYS A 186 -3.78 27.39 11.11
N THR A 187 -2.68 27.99 10.71
CA THR A 187 -1.81 27.45 9.63
C THR A 187 -0.40 27.30 10.13
N LEU A 188 0.28 26.21 9.74
CA LEU A 188 1.71 26.01 9.93
C LEU A 188 2.32 25.91 8.51
N LYS A 189 2.71 27.05 7.93
CA LYS A 189 3.26 27.15 6.58
C LYS A 189 4.76 26.94 6.52
N THR A 190 5.45 27.11 7.66
CA THR A 190 6.91 27.03 7.73
C THR A 190 7.37 25.59 7.75
N SER A 191 8.00 25.12 6.66
CA SER A 191 8.59 23.79 6.55
C SER A 191 10.04 23.78 6.99
N TYR A 192 10.38 22.89 7.90
CA TYR A 192 11.76 22.63 8.36
C TYR A 192 12.42 21.48 7.58
N ARG A 193 11.71 20.91 6.61
CA ARG A 193 12.16 19.77 5.81
C ARG A 193 12.76 20.20 4.48
N ILE A 194 11.97 20.90 3.68
CA ILE A 194 12.32 21.24 2.30
C ILE A 194 13.18 22.49 2.21
N THR A 195 13.81 22.70 1.06
CA THR A 195 14.64 23.87 0.76
C THR A 195 13.81 24.97 0.08
N ASN A 196 14.34 26.21 0.06
CA ASN A 196 13.70 27.32 -0.64
C ASN A 196 13.46 27.02 -2.12
N GLN A 197 14.39 26.33 -2.80
CA GLN A 197 14.25 25.94 -4.20
C GLN A 197 13.08 24.98 -4.41
N MET A 198 12.91 24.01 -3.49
CA MET A 198 11.77 23.09 -3.55
C MET A 198 10.45 23.78 -3.22
N ALA A 199 10.44 24.68 -2.23
CA ALA A 199 9.25 25.44 -1.88
C ALA A 199 8.81 26.32 -3.07
N SER A 200 9.74 27.01 -3.74
CA SER A 200 9.43 27.80 -4.95
C SER A 200 8.89 26.92 -6.09
N PHE A 201 9.46 25.73 -6.30
CA PHE A 201 8.96 24.78 -7.29
C PHE A 201 7.52 24.35 -6.99
N LEU A 202 7.25 23.96 -5.75
CA LEU A 202 5.91 23.54 -5.33
C LEU A 202 4.91 24.69 -5.44
N ASN A 203 5.23 25.86 -4.88
CA ASN A 203 4.33 26.99 -4.84
C ASN A 203 4.01 27.53 -6.24
N HIS A 204 5.04 27.81 -7.06
CA HIS A 204 4.85 28.56 -8.31
C HIS A 204 4.64 27.67 -9.54
N ILE A 205 5.10 26.40 -9.50
CA ILE A 205 4.95 25.51 -10.65
C ILE A 205 3.81 24.51 -10.44
N MET A 206 3.64 23.98 -9.20
CA MET A 206 2.63 22.95 -8.96
C MET A 206 1.32 23.51 -8.41
N LEU A 207 1.33 24.52 -7.51
CA LEU A 207 0.15 24.93 -6.75
C LEU A 207 -0.44 26.29 -7.16
N ASP A 208 0.38 27.25 -7.65
CA ASP A 208 0.03 28.66 -7.88
C ASP A 208 -0.43 29.37 -6.60
N GLU A 209 0.16 29.01 -5.47
CA GLU A 209 -0.09 29.64 -4.18
C GLU A 209 1.15 29.59 -3.26
N GLU A 210 1.28 30.59 -2.38
CA GLU A 210 2.33 30.64 -1.34
C GLU A 210 1.96 29.75 -0.15
N ARG A 211 1.90 28.42 -0.39
CA ARG A 211 1.52 27.46 0.63
C ARG A 211 2.66 27.12 1.58
N LEU A 212 3.87 26.94 1.06
CA LEU A 212 5.04 26.49 1.81
C LEU A 212 6.08 27.61 1.93
N VAL A 213 6.61 27.80 3.13
CA VAL A 213 7.73 28.67 3.42
C VAL A 213 8.87 27.81 3.94
N ALA A 214 10.00 27.73 3.25
CA ALA A 214 11.14 26.97 3.74
C ALA A 214 12.02 27.79 4.68
N CYS A 215 12.72 27.13 5.62
CA CYS A 215 13.64 27.80 6.56
C CYS A 215 15.09 27.80 6.11
N ARG A 216 15.41 27.12 4.99
CA ARG A 216 16.81 26.94 4.57
C ARG A 216 16.94 26.94 3.05
N ASP A 217 18.08 27.41 2.58
CA ASP A 217 18.47 27.22 1.21
C ASP A 217 18.96 25.80 0.96
N GLY A 218 18.72 25.28 -0.23
CA GLY A 218 19.20 23.99 -0.67
C GLY A 218 20.56 24.06 -1.35
N PRO A 219 21.33 22.97 -1.33
CA PRO A 219 22.59 22.90 -2.06
C PRO A 219 22.40 22.85 -3.58
N VAL A 220 21.21 22.45 -4.06
CA VAL A 220 20.92 22.19 -5.47
C VAL A 220 19.54 22.71 -5.84
N LYS A 221 19.38 23.06 -7.14
CA LYS A 221 18.10 23.39 -7.76
C LYS A 221 17.24 22.12 -7.89
N VAL A 222 15.94 22.28 -8.05
CA VAL A 222 15.06 21.18 -8.47
C VAL A 222 15.41 20.80 -9.91
N VAL A 223 15.68 19.52 -10.15
CA VAL A 223 16.03 19.03 -11.49
C VAL A 223 14.74 18.58 -12.18
N TYR A 224 14.40 19.22 -13.31
CA TYR A 224 13.29 18.79 -14.16
C TYR A 224 13.87 18.14 -15.41
N ILE A 225 13.60 16.86 -15.62
CA ILE A 225 14.15 16.09 -16.76
C ILE A 225 13.01 15.68 -17.68
N ARG A 226 13.06 16.13 -18.93
CA ARG A 226 12.17 15.66 -20.01
C ARG A 226 12.98 14.94 -21.07
N ASN A 227 12.75 13.62 -21.22
CA ASN A 227 13.48 12.81 -22.19
C ASN A 227 12.74 11.50 -22.49
N SER A 228 13.25 10.71 -23.45
CA SER A 228 12.76 9.34 -23.66
C SER A 228 12.96 8.46 -22.43
N GLN A 229 12.13 7.47 -22.25
CA GLN A 229 12.20 6.54 -21.11
C GLN A 229 13.59 5.96 -20.90
N ARG A 230 14.22 5.45 -21.97
CA ARG A 230 15.57 4.90 -21.90
C ARG A 230 16.63 5.91 -21.45
N ASN A 231 16.51 7.16 -21.89
CA ASN A 231 17.42 8.24 -21.52
C ASN A 231 17.18 8.68 -20.08
N ILE A 232 15.92 8.69 -19.62
CA ILE A 232 15.57 8.96 -18.22
C ILE A 232 16.21 7.93 -17.30
N GLU A 233 16.04 6.64 -17.59
CA GLU A 233 16.65 5.54 -16.81
C GLU A 233 18.17 5.73 -16.66
N ASN A 234 18.86 5.96 -17.76
CA ASN A 234 20.30 6.20 -17.78
C ASN A 234 20.69 7.47 -17.02
N THR A 235 19.90 8.53 -17.15
CA THR A 235 20.14 9.81 -16.47
C THR A 235 19.99 9.65 -14.95
N VAL A 236 18.95 8.96 -14.48
CA VAL A 236 18.75 8.68 -13.04
C VAL A 236 19.93 7.89 -12.48
N ILE A 237 20.35 6.82 -13.19
CA ILE A 237 21.51 6.01 -12.79
C ILE A 237 22.78 6.87 -12.73
N PHE A 238 22.98 7.77 -13.69
CA PHE A 238 24.10 8.70 -13.68
C PHE A 238 24.07 9.63 -12.46
N TYR A 239 22.92 10.24 -12.16
CA TYR A 239 22.75 11.09 -10.97
C TYR A 239 23.01 10.33 -9.67
N ILE A 240 22.48 9.11 -9.56
CA ILE A 240 22.71 8.26 -8.38
C ILE A 240 24.20 8.00 -8.19
N ASN A 241 24.91 7.59 -9.26
CA ASN A 241 26.35 7.36 -9.19
C ASN A 241 27.11 8.64 -8.77
N SER A 242 26.70 9.81 -9.28
CA SER A 242 27.31 11.08 -8.92
C SER A 242 27.06 11.43 -7.45
N LEU A 243 25.86 11.19 -6.93
CA LEU A 243 25.52 11.38 -5.52
C LEU A 243 26.34 10.46 -4.61
N LEU A 244 26.44 9.19 -4.95
CA LEU A 244 27.22 8.21 -4.19
C LEU A 244 28.72 8.57 -4.21
N ALA A 245 29.24 9.01 -5.36
CA ALA A 245 30.62 9.48 -5.49
C ALA A 245 30.88 10.76 -4.66
N SER A 246 29.87 11.60 -4.44
CA SER A 246 29.96 12.78 -3.58
C SER A 246 29.78 12.50 -2.08
N GLY A 247 29.61 11.22 -1.70
CA GLY A 247 29.52 10.80 -0.31
C GLY A 247 28.08 10.56 0.21
N ALA A 248 27.07 10.64 -0.65
CA ALA A 248 25.73 10.19 -0.30
C ALA A 248 25.70 8.66 -0.10
N LYS A 249 24.80 8.19 0.74
CA LYS A 249 24.59 6.75 0.99
C LYS A 249 23.39 6.24 0.18
N PRO A 250 23.31 4.95 -0.16
CA PRO A 250 22.11 4.37 -0.75
C PRO A 250 20.86 4.69 0.07
N SER A 251 20.98 4.67 1.40
CA SER A 251 19.91 5.05 2.33
C SER A 251 19.44 6.52 2.25
N ASP A 252 20.14 7.38 1.55
CA ASP A 252 19.75 8.78 1.34
C ASP A 252 18.82 8.97 0.12
N ILE A 253 18.51 7.90 -0.65
CA ILE A 253 17.87 8.00 -1.96
C ILE A 253 16.53 7.27 -2.01
N PHE A 254 15.47 7.97 -2.48
CA PHE A 254 14.21 7.40 -2.94
C PHE A 254 14.08 7.52 -4.47
N ILE A 255 13.54 6.49 -5.11
CA ILE A 255 13.00 6.52 -6.47
C ILE A 255 11.53 6.19 -6.37
N LEU A 256 10.69 7.15 -6.70
CA LEU A 256 9.25 7.09 -6.50
C LEU A 256 8.52 7.06 -7.84
N GLY A 257 7.52 6.21 -7.95
CA GLY A 257 6.63 6.12 -9.11
C GLY A 257 5.19 5.86 -8.70
N ALA A 258 4.26 6.02 -9.63
CA ALA A 258 2.87 5.64 -9.39
C ALA A 258 2.73 4.13 -9.16
N SER A 259 3.56 3.34 -9.84
CA SER A 259 3.72 1.90 -9.63
C SER A 259 5.18 1.51 -9.69
N VAL A 260 5.57 0.53 -8.90
CA VAL A 260 6.90 -0.11 -8.93
C VAL A 260 6.83 -1.54 -9.46
N LYS A 261 5.66 -1.96 -9.92
CA LYS A 261 5.38 -3.30 -10.45
C LYS A 261 5.58 -3.37 -11.96
N GLY A 262 5.58 -4.59 -12.44
CA GLY A 262 5.68 -4.92 -13.84
C GLY A 262 7.11 -5.22 -14.28
N PRO A 263 7.31 -6.42 -14.88
CA PRO A 263 8.64 -6.93 -15.21
C PRO A 263 9.38 -6.12 -16.30
N ASN A 264 8.68 -5.25 -17.00
CA ASN A 264 9.25 -4.37 -18.03
C ASN A 264 9.31 -2.90 -17.61
N SER A 265 8.99 -2.59 -16.34
CA SER A 265 8.98 -1.22 -15.83
C SER A 265 10.39 -0.61 -15.77
N ALA A 266 10.46 0.72 -15.83
CA ALA A 266 11.70 1.45 -15.61
C ALA A 266 12.36 1.11 -14.27
N VAL A 267 11.56 0.84 -13.24
CA VAL A 267 12.02 0.44 -11.90
C VAL A 267 12.84 -0.84 -11.97
N ARG A 268 12.35 -1.88 -12.67
CA ARG A 268 13.04 -3.17 -12.79
C ARG A 268 14.39 -3.02 -13.49
N LYS A 269 14.43 -2.26 -14.57
CA LYS A 269 15.67 -2.02 -15.33
C LYS A 269 16.70 -1.25 -14.50
N MET A 270 16.27 -0.20 -13.80
CA MET A 270 17.18 0.58 -12.95
C MET A 270 17.69 -0.24 -11.77
N GLU A 271 16.79 -0.98 -11.10
CA GLU A 271 17.16 -1.87 -9.99
C GLU A 271 18.25 -2.87 -10.44
N ASN A 272 18.02 -3.57 -11.54
CA ASN A 272 18.94 -4.56 -12.06
C ASN A 272 20.33 -3.96 -12.34
N VAL A 273 20.39 -2.75 -12.91
CA VAL A 273 21.67 -2.06 -13.17
C VAL A 273 22.36 -1.64 -11.87
N LEU A 274 21.63 -1.09 -10.91
CA LEU A 274 22.19 -0.61 -9.64
C LEU A 274 22.71 -1.79 -8.80
N VAL A 275 21.93 -2.84 -8.67
CA VAL A 275 22.29 -4.05 -7.92
C VAL A 275 23.48 -4.76 -8.57
N SER A 276 23.56 -4.81 -9.91
CA SER A 276 24.73 -5.36 -10.62
C SER A 276 26.03 -4.60 -10.31
N ARG A 277 25.93 -3.33 -9.88
CA ARG A 277 27.06 -2.49 -9.46
C ARG A 277 27.34 -2.56 -7.97
N GLY A 278 26.65 -3.44 -7.23
CA GLY A 278 26.80 -3.59 -5.77
C GLY A 278 26.13 -2.51 -4.95
N ILE A 279 25.16 -1.77 -5.53
CA ILE A 279 24.37 -0.79 -4.78
C ILE A 279 23.19 -1.52 -4.16
N PRO A 280 23.07 -1.56 -2.81
CA PRO A 280 21.97 -2.24 -2.17
C PRO A 280 20.65 -1.52 -2.42
N CYS A 281 19.67 -2.27 -2.92
CA CYS A 281 18.34 -1.78 -3.27
C CYS A 281 17.24 -2.49 -2.49
N HIS A 282 16.10 -1.85 -2.39
CA HIS A 282 14.84 -2.46 -1.96
C HIS A 282 13.73 -2.03 -2.90
N VAL A 283 12.97 -3.02 -3.36
CA VAL A 283 11.73 -2.82 -4.13
C VAL A 283 10.64 -3.61 -3.42
N PRO A 284 9.54 -2.98 -2.97
CA PRO A 284 8.46 -3.71 -2.32
C PRO A 284 7.81 -4.69 -3.28
N MET A 285 7.70 -5.95 -2.87
CA MET A 285 7.01 -7.01 -3.62
C MET A 285 5.50 -6.84 -3.53
N PHE A 286 5.02 -6.42 -2.37
CA PHE A 286 3.62 -6.13 -2.10
C PHE A 286 3.48 -4.66 -1.72
N GLU A 287 2.38 -4.03 -2.13
CA GLU A 287 2.05 -2.66 -1.71
C GLU A 287 1.50 -2.68 -0.27
N SER A 288 2.23 -3.31 0.68
CA SER A 288 1.86 -3.24 2.08
C SER A 288 2.30 -1.89 2.65
N ASP A 289 1.42 -1.24 3.40
CA ASP A 289 1.71 0.05 4.06
C ASP A 289 2.81 -0.05 5.15
N ASN A 290 3.27 -1.26 5.48
CA ASN A 290 4.15 -1.56 6.60
C ASN A 290 5.47 -2.20 6.18
N VAL A 291 6.25 -1.51 5.35
CA VAL A 291 7.65 -1.93 5.14
C VAL A 291 8.43 -1.71 6.45
N ASP A 292 9.07 -2.77 6.94
CA ASP A 292 9.91 -2.67 8.15
C ASP A 292 11.06 -1.70 7.91
N GLU A 293 11.20 -0.69 8.78
CA GLU A 293 12.28 0.31 8.69
C GLU A 293 13.67 -0.33 8.69
N LYS A 294 13.85 -1.47 9.38
CA LYS A 294 15.10 -2.21 9.38
C LYS A 294 15.45 -2.71 7.97
N VAL A 295 14.45 -3.16 7.20
CA VAL A 295 14.65 -3.68 5.84
C VAL A 295 15.17 -2.63 4.88
N ILE A 296 14.74 -1.36 5.03
CA ILE A 296 15.11 -0.27 4.11
C ILE A 296 16.27 0.61 4.60
N GLN A 297 16.72 0.42 5.82
CA GLN A 297 17.62 1.36 6.51
C GLN A 297 18.94 1.64 5.78
N LYS A 298 19.54 0.63 5.13
CA LYS A 298 20.85 0.75 4.47
C LYS A 298 20.77 0.78 2.95
N LYS A 299 19.58 0.80 2.38
CA LYS A 299 19.33 0.57 0.96
C LYS A 299 18.77 1.81 0.25
N LEU A 300 19.06 1.91 -1.04
CA LEU A 300 18.28 2.72 -1.97
C LEU A 300 16.88 2.08 -2.12
N VAL A 301 15.84 2.90 -2.04
CA VAL A 301 14.48 2.38 -2.03
C VAL A 301 13.69 2.87 -3.24
N PHE A 302 13.15 1.92 -3.98
CA PHE A 302 12.09 2.15 -4.94
C PHE A 302 10.75 2.02 -4.22
N SER A 303 9.81 2.93 -4.45
CA SER A 303 8.52 2.87 -3.78
C SER A 303 7.42 3.57 -4.56
N THR A 304 6.17 3.31 -4.20
CA THR A 304 5.05 4.08 -4.72
C THR A 304 4.87 5.38 -3.94
N PHE A 305 4.15 6.34 -4.54
CA PHE A 305 3.84 7.62 -3.89
C PHE A 305 3.07 7.43 -2.57
N HIS A 306 2.23 6.39 -2.48
CA HIS A 306 1.44 6.07 -1.28
C HIS A 306 2.30 5.49 -0.15
N SER A 307 3.18 4.55 -0.47
CA SER A 307 3.96 3.80 0.53
C SER A 307 5.07 4.63 1.20
N VAL A 308 5.41 5.80 0.65
CA VAL A 308 6.41 6.72 1.25
C VAL A 308 5.82 7.77 2.18
N LYS A 309 4.50 7.77 2.38
CA LYS A 309 3.87 8.71 3.29
C LYS A 309 4.44 8.57 4.71
N GLY A 310 4.73 9.68 5.35
CA GLY A 310 5.41 9.72 6.66
C GLY A 310 6.93 9.62 6.61
N ARG A 311 7.53 9.16 5.50
CA ARG A 311 8.98 8.98 5.34
C ARG A 311 9.61 10.15 4.59
N GLN A 312 10.95 10.25 4.66
CA GLN A 312 11.72 11.25 3.94
C GLN A 312 13.13 10.75 3.66
N ARG A 313 13.77 11.27 2.60
CA ARG A 313 15.17 11.03 2.27
C ARG A 313 15.82 12.30 1.72
N LYS A 314 17.15 12.34 1.68
CA LYS A 314 17.86 13.52 1.17
C LYS A 314 17.54 13.78 -0.30
N TYR A 315 17.57 12.72 -1.11
CA TYR A 315 17.42 12.82 -2.56
C TYR A 315 16.22 11.98 -3.01
N VAL A 316 15.33 12.60 -3.79
CA VAL A 316 14.12 11.94 -4.30
C VAL A 316 14.02 12.15 -5.80
N PHE A 317 13.80 11.05 -6.52
CA PHE A 317 13.51 11.01 -7.94
C PHE A 317 12.05 10.61 -8.13
N VAL A 318 11.24 11.46 -8.80
CA VAL A 318 9.82 11.22 -9.07
C VAL A 318 9.65 10.84 -10.52
N LEU A 319 9.36 9.57 -10.80
CA LEU A 319 9.16 9.03 -12.15
C LEU A 319 7.72 9.26 -12.62
N GLY A 320 7.53 9.43 -13.93
CA GLY A 320 6.21 9.59 -14.53
C GLY A 320 5.53 10.89 -14.10
N PHE A 321 6.30 11.98 -14.04
CA PHE A 321 5.78 13.32 -13.76
C PHE A 321 5.25 13.94 -15.05
N ASP A 322 4.30 13.26 -15.69
CA ASP A 322 3.72 13.60 -17.00
C ASP A 322 2.23 13.22 -17.08
N GLN A 323 1.58 13.56 -18.18
CA GLN A 323 0.15 13.31 -18.38
C GLN A 323 -0.20 11.81 -18.40
N GLY A 324 0.79 10.92 -18.59
CA GLY A 324 0.61 9.50 -18.43
C GLY A 324 0.15 9.12 -17.01
N TYR A 325 0.59 9.87 -15.98
CA TYR A 325 0.09 9.70 -14.62
C TYR A 325 -1.43 9.91 -14.56
N MET A 326 -1.94 11.02 -15.11
CA MET A 326 -3.38 11.31 -15.09
C MET A 326 -4.17 10.27 -15.90
N ARG A 327 -3.63 9.85 -17.05
CA ARG A 327 -4.27 8.85 -17.92
C ARG A 327 -4.43 7.49 -17.26
N PHE A 328 -3.46 7.01 -16.46
CA PHE A 328 -3.44 5.63 -15.95
C PHE A 328 -3.77 5.52 -14.47
N TYR A 329 -3.42 6.50 -13.66
CA TYR A 329 -3.53 6.45 -12.20
C TYR A 329 -4.45 7.53 -11.62
N GLY A 330 -4.54 8.69 -12.27
CA GLY A 330 -5.33 9.84 -11.84
C GLY A 330 -6.56 10.11 -12.70
N ARG A 331 -7.16 9.10 -13.34
CA ARG A 331 -8.27 9.28 -14.30
C ARG A 331 -9.44 10.08 -13.76
N ASN A 332 -9.77 9.86 -12.49
CA ASN A 332 -10.91 10.48 -11.82
C ASN A 332 -10.51 11.74 -11.03
N LEU A 333 -9.27 12.22 -11.21
CA LEU A 333 -8.79 13.44 -10.56
C LEU A 333 -8.96 14.63 -11.49
N PRO A 334 -9.23 15.84 -10.96
CA PRO A 334 -9.21 17.07 -11.74
C PRO A 334 -7.83 17.27 -12.40
N HIS A 335 -7.79 17.44 -13.71
CA HIS A 335 -6.54 17.58 -14.46
C HIS A 335 -5.89 18.95 -14.26
N ASP A 336 -6.64 19.96 -13.83
CA ASP A 336 -6.20 21.33 -13.57
C ASP A 336 -5.69 21.57 -12.15
N GLN A 337 -5.74 20.52 -11.28
CA GLN A 337 -5.30 20.57 -9.89
C GLN A 337 -4.15 19.58 -9.64
N CYS A 338 -3.22 19.99 -8.78
CA CYS A 338 -2.12 19.13 -8.38
C CYS A 338 -2.62 17.94 -7.52
N PRO A 339 -2.43 16.68 -7.97
CA PRO A 339 -2.78 15.52 -7.17
C PRO A 339 -1.99 15.45 -5.86
N SER A 340 -2.65 15.11 -4.77
CA SER A 340 -2.01 14.90 -3.46
C SER A 340 -0.84 13.90 -3.52
N THR A 341 -0.93 12.88 -4.37
CA THR A 341 0.14 11.89 -4.59
C THR A 341 1.43 12.50 -5.11
N LEU A 342 1.34 13.39 -6.10
CA LEU A 342 2.52 14.07 -6.66
C LEU A 342 3.06 15.12 -5.67
N TYR A 343 2.19 15.84 -4.97
CA TYR A 343 2.60 16.74 -3.89
C TYR A 343 3.34 15.98 -2.78
N VAL A 344 2.79 14.86 -2.33
CA VAL A 344 3.45 14.02 -1.32
C VAL A 344 4.80 13.53 -1.83
N ALA A 345 4.89 13.00 -3.04
CA ALA A 345 6.15 12.51 -3.61
C ALA A 345 7.23 13.61 -3.61
N CYS A 346 6.90 14.81 -4.09
CA CYS A 346 7.84 15.93 -4.16
C CYS A 346 8.24 16.45 -2.76
N THR A 347 7.38 16.35 -1.75
CA THR A 347 7.68 16.77 -0.37
C THR A 347 8.43 15.73 0.46
N ARG A 348 8.84 14.60 -0.11
CA ARG A 348 9.68 13.59 0.58
C ARG A 348 11.16 13.92 0.58
N ALA A 349 11.61 14.79 -0.30
CA ALA A 349 12.99 15.23 -0.39
C ALA A 349 13.36 16.22 0.72
N THR A 350 14.60 16.12 1.21
CA THR A 350 15.15 17.14 2.14
C THR A 350 16.24 18.00 1.49
N ASP A 351 17.05 17.46 0.60
CA ASP A 351 18.19 18.17 0.02
C ASP A 351 18.15 18.29 -1.52
N GLY A 352 17.60 17.30 -2.22
CA GLY A 352 17.52 17.31 -3.68
C GLY A 352 16.26 16.62 -4.22
N LEU A 353 15.58 17.26 -5.13
CA LEU A 353 14.40 16.77 -5.83
C LEU A 353 14.67 16.72 -7.33
N ALA A 354 14.36 15.59 -7.97
CA ALA A 354 14.33 15.45 -9.42
C ALA A 354 12.95 14.94 -9.85
N VAL A 355 12.31 15.60 -10.79
CA VAL A 355 11.05 15.17 -11.42
C VAL A 355 11.31 14.79 -12.87
N LEU A 356 10.70 13.69 -13.32
CA LEU A 356 11.06 13.03 -14.57
C LEU A 356 9.81 12.82 -15.44
N GLU A 357 9.80 13.51 -16.58
CA GLU A 357 8.76 13.50 -17.59
C GLU A 357 9.21 12.69 -18.79
N HIS A 358 8.40 11.74 -19.24
CA HIS A 358 8.64 10.98 -20.48
C HIS A 358 8.29 11.83 -21.71
N SER A 359 8.93 11.51 -22.83
CA SER A 359 8.71 12.17 -24.12
C SER A 359 8.70 11.22 -25.31
N ASP A 360 8.40 9.93 -25.07
CA ASP A 360 8.44 8.90 -26.10
C ASP A 360 7.23 8.91 -27.04
N PHE A 361 6.07 9.36 -26.52
CA PHE A 361 4.80 9.36 -27.23
C PHE A 361 4.18 10.76 -27.27
N GLU A 362 3.32 11.01 -28.24
CA GLU A 362 2.54 12.26 -28.31
C GLU A 362 1.62 12.44 -27.08
N SER A 363 1.23 11.33 -26.44
CA SER A 363 0.48 11.34 -25.18
C SER A 363 1.33 11.78 -23.98
N ASP A 364 2.66 11.79 -24.09
CA ASP A 364 3.57 12.16 -23.02
C ASP A 364 3.73 13.70 -23.00
N ARG A 365 2.68 14.35 -22.50
CA ARG A 365 2.61 15.81 -22.34
C ARG A 365 2.96 16.17 -20.91
N PRO A 366 3.38 17.45 -20.68
CA PRO A 366 3.42 18.00 -19.34
C PRO A 366 2.07 17.87 -18.66
N LEU A 367 2.07 17.73 -17.35
CA LEU A 367 0.86 17.74 -16.53
C LEU A 367 0.10 19.05 -16.71
N GLU A 368 -1.20 18.98 -16.93
CA GLU A 368 -2.05 20.15 -17.23
C GLU A 368 -2.16 21.13 -16.06
N PHE A 369 -2.03 20.63 -14.83
CA PHE A 369 -2.09 21.47 -13.63
C PHE A 369 -0.84 22.37 -13.45
N LEU A 370 0.26 22.13 -14.18
CA LEU A 370 1.46 22.94 -14.05
C LEU A 370 1.19 24.40 -14.45
N LYS A 371 1.49 25.31 -13.55
CA LYS A 371 1.16 26.73 -13.67
C LYS A 371 2.18 27.53 -14.49
N MET A 372 3.23 26.86 -14.95
CA MET A 372 4.31 27.51 -15.71
C MET A 372 4.70 26.67 -16.93
N SER A 373 4.92 27.34 -18.06
CA SER A 373 5.43 26.65 -19.25
C SER A 373 6.85 26.13 -19.02
N GLN A 374 7.23 25.06 -19.72
CA GLN A 374 8.60 24.53 -19.63
C GLN A 374 9.66 25.50 -20.12
N PHE A 375 9.28 26.46 -21.03
CA PHE A 375 10.15 27.56 -21.46
C PHE A 375 10.45 28.55 -20.32
N ASP A 376 9.44 28.83 -19.51
CA ASP A 376 9.59 29.74 -18.38
C ASP A 376 10.27 29.06 -17.21
N MET A 377 10.02 27.75 -17.00
CA MET A 377 10.74 26.92 -16.00
C MET A 377 12.25 26.96 -16.20
N ARG A 378 12.72 26.93 -17.47
CA ARG A 378 14.17 27.00 -17.78
C ARG A 378 14.83 28.31 -17.36
N ARG A 379 14.05 29.37 -17.17
CA ARG A 379 14.55 30.70 -16.77
C ARG A 379 14.58 30.89 -15.26
N GLN A 380 13.97 29.95 -14.52
CA GLN A 380 13.91 30.06 -13.05
C GLN A 380 15.26 29.70 -12.43
N ASP A 381 15.65 30.44 -11.41
CA ASP A 381 16.90 30.21 -10.69
C ASP A 381 16.85 29.03 -9.73
N TYR A 382 15.64 28.54 -9.39
CA TYR A 382 15.39 27.39 -8.55
C TYR A 382 15.15 26.07 -9.33
N VAL A 383 15.14 26.10 -10.68
CA VAL A 383 14.96 24.92 -11.54
C VAL A 383 16.20 24.72 -12.42
N ASP A 384 16.66 23.47 -12.52
CA ASP A 384 17.62 22.99 -13.50
C ASP A 384 16.91 22.10 -14.51
N PHE A 385 16.45 22.71 -15.62
CA PHE A 385 15.69 22.02 -16.65
C PHE A 385 16.60 21.31 -17.64
N LYS A 386 16.41 20.01 -17.84
CA LYS A 386 17.14 19.15 -18.76
C LYS A 386 16.25 18.60 -19.87
N GLY A 387 16.76 18.63 -21.08
CA GLY A 387 16.06 18.15 -22.28
C GLY A 387 15.40 19.28 -23.07
N ALA A 388 14.64 18.89 -24.09
CA ALA A 388 13.91 19.84 -24.94
C ALA A 388 12.53 20.15 -24.31
N PRO A 389 12.15 21.43 -24.18
CA PRO A 389 10.81 21.79 -23.74
C PRO A 389 9.74 21.24 -24.67
N TYR A 390 8.57 20.96 -24.12
CA TYR A 390 7.40 20.57 -24.88
C TYR A 390 6.93 21.74 -25.76
N TYR A 391 6.74 21.46 -27.06
CA TYR A 391 6.10 22.34 -28.00
C TYR A 391 4.72 21.78 -28.34
N PRO A 392 3.63 22.45 -28.02
CA PRO A 392 2.34 22.09 -28.57
C PRO A 392 2.38 22.30 -30.07
N MET A 393 2.52 21.25 -30.86
CA MET A 393 2.27 21.34 -32.28
C MET A 393 0.79 21.70 -32.48
N PHE A 394 0.49 22.71 -33.30
CA PHE A 394 -0.88 22.98 -33.73
C PHE A 394 -1.32 21.79 -34.62
N GLN A 395 -1.82 20.73 -33.99
CA GLN A 395 -2.62 19.76 -34.70
C GLN A 395 -4.03 20.29 -34.77
N GLN A 396 -4.53 20.46 -35.99
CA GLN A 396 -5.96 20.46 -36.22
C GLN A 396 -6.44 19.13 -35.60
N VAL A 397 -7.20 19.23 -34.54
CA VAL A 397 -7.91 18.06 -33.96
C VAL A 397 -8.94 17.71 -35.04
N ASP A 398 -8.62 16.75 -35.87
CA ASP A 398 -9.64 16.02 -36.60
C ASP A 398 -10.55 15.36 -35.55
N GLN A 399 -11.69 15.98 -35.30
CA GLN A 399 -12.80 15.44 -34.52
C GLN A 399 -13.48 14.32 -35.33
N THR A 400 -12.74 13.31 -35.71
CA THR A 400 -13.30 12.10 -36.32
C THR A 400 -12.50 10.92 -35.77
N ASP A 401 -12.99 10.42 -34.66
CA ASP A 401 -13.22 9.01 -34.37
C ASP A 401 -13.56 8.88 -32.88
N GLN A 402 -14.84 9.06 -32.55
CA GLN A 402 -15.48 8.39 -31.43
C GLN A 402 -15.65 6.90 -31.81
N ASN A 403 -14.59 6.22 -32.16
CA ASN A 403 -14.50 4.79 -32.00
C ASN A 403 -14.36 4.57 -30.50
N THR A 404 -15.40 4.08 -29.86
CA THR A 404 -15.40 3.60 -28.49
C THR A 404 -14.37 2.48 -28.40
N GLU A 405 -13.14 2.85 -28.06
CA GLU A 405 -12.02 1.91 -27.88
C GLU A 405 -12.43 0.96 -26.76
N VAL A 406 -12.48 -0.33 -27.04
CA VAL A 406 -12.84 -1.35 -26.04
C VAL A 406 -11.80 -1.30 -24.92
N LEU A 407 -12.22 -0.85 -23.75
CA LEU A 407 -11.38 -0.76 -22.57
C LEU A 407 -11.24 -2.14 -21.91
N LYS A 408 -10.06 -2.74 -21.98
CA LYS A 408 -9.79 -4.04 -21.37
C LYS A 408 -9.07 -3.87 -20.03
N HIS A 409 -9.70 -4.35 -18.95
CA HIS A 409 -9.10 -4.43 -17.64
C HIS A 409 -8.55 -5.84 -17.39
N PHE A 410 -7.24 -5.94 -17.15
CA PHE A 410 -6.61 -7.19 -16.72
C PHE A 410 -6.68 -7.26 -15.21
N VAL A 411 -7.30 -8.31 -14.68
CA VAL A 411 -7.67 -8.41 -13.27
C VAL A 411 -7.06 -9.68 -12.68
N THR A 412 -6.23 -9.51 -11.65
CA THR A 412 -5.85 -10.61 -10.76
C THR A 412 -6.65 -10.54 -9.47
N PRO A 413 -6.88 -11.67 -8.76
CA PRO A 413 -7.53 -11.64 -7.44
C PRO A 413 -6.86 -10.65 -6.50
N THR A 414 -5.53 -10.67 -6.44
CA THR A 414 -4.75 -9.76 -5.60
C THR A 414 -4.97 -8.28 -5.96
N ASP A 415 -5.10 -7.96 -7.26
CA ASP A 415 -5.33 -6.56 -7.66
C ASP A 415 -6.78 -6.14 -7.42
N LEU A 416 -7.75 -7.06 -7.57
CA LEU A 416 -9.16 -6.75 -7.35
C LEU A 416 -9.46 -6.43 -5.88
N ILE A 417 -8.83 -7.14 -4.95
CA ILE A 417 -9.03 -6.94 -3.50
C ILE A 417 -8.25 -5.76 -2.91
N LYS A 418 -7.39 -5.11 -3.71
CA LYS A 418 -6.66 -3.92 -3.26
C LYS A 418 -7.51 -2.68 -3.37
N PHE A 419 -7.39 -1.82 -2.35
CA PHE A 419 -7.98 -0.49 -2.38
C PHE A 419 -9.51 -0.53 -2.53
N ILE A 420 -10.16 -1.41 -1.78
CA ILE A 420 -11.62 -1.54 -1.76
C ILE A 420 -12.22 -0.36 -0.98
N PRO A 421 -13.21 0.34 -1.54
CA PRO A 421 -13.94 1.38 -0.83
C PRO A 421 -14.58 0.88 0.45
N GLU A 422 -14.61 1.72 1.48
CA GLU A 422 -15.19 1.38 2.79
C GLU A 422 -16.66 0.94 2.69
N SER A 423 -17.45 1.59 1.84
CA SER A 423 -18.86 1.24 1.61
C SER A 423 -19.02 -0.19 1.07
N VAL A 424 -18.10 -0.64 0.22
CA VAL A 424 -18.08 -2.03 -0.28
C VAL A 424 -17.70 -2.98 0.86
N LEU A 425 -16.68 -2.65 1.66
CA LEU A 425 -16.30 -3.46 2.82
C LEU A 425 -17.44 -3.59 3.82
N GLU A 426 -18.17 -2.52 4.11
CA GLU A 426 -19.33 -2.54 4.98
C GLU A 426 -20.43 -3.49 4.45
N SER A 427 -20.65 -3.53 3.15
CA SER A 427 -21.67 -4.38 2.53
C SER A 427 -21.28 -5.86 2.47
N ILE A 428 -20.01 -6.17 2.18
CA ILE A 428 -19.56 -7.57 1.98
C ILE A 428 -19.09 -8.25 3.25
N THR A 429 -18.64 -7.52 4.28
CA THR A 429 -18.10 -8.10 5.53
C THR A 429 -19.08 -9.06 6.21
N PRO A 430 -20.37 -8.72 6.42
CA PRO A 430 -21.31 -9.63 7.06
C PRO A 430 -21.52 -10.91 6.26
N ILE A 431 -21.47 -10.82 4.94
CA ILE A 431 -21.59 -11.98 4.06
C ILE A 431 -20.35 -12.87 4.20
N LEU A 432 -19.15 -12.29 4.11
CA LEU A 432 -17.90 -13.03 4.28
C LEU A 432 -17.85 -13.78 5.61
N GLU A 433 -18.25 -13.15 6.71
CA GLU A 433 -18.33 -13.79 8.02
C GLU A 433 -19.30 -14.97 8.05
N SER A 434 -20.36 -14.94 7.25
CA SER A 434 -21.37 -16.00 7.21
C SER A 434 -20.97 -17.20 6.32
N ILE A 435 -20.17 -16.96 5.26
CA ILE A 435 -19.82 -17.99 4.28
C ILE A 435 -18.48 -18.70 4.56
N PHE A 436 -17.67 -18.21 5.49
CA PHE A 436 -16.45 -18.90 5.90
C PHE A 436 -16.65 -19.69 7.21
N VAL A 437 -16.43 -21.00 7.12
CA VAL A 437 -16.52 -21.93 8.26
C VAL A 437 -15.10 -22.27 8.72
N ILE A 438 -14.81 -22.03 9.99
CA ILE A 438 -13.56 -22.48 10.61
C ILE A 438 -13.66 -24.00 10.85
N GLU A 439 -13.10 -24.80 9.94
CA GLU A 439 -13.01 -26.26 10.12
C GLU A 439 -11.99 -26.64 11.19
N ARG A 440 -10.93 -25.82 11.29
CA ARG A 440 -9.92 -25.99 12.32
C ARG A 440 -9.44 -24.63 12.83
N PRO A 441 -9.56 -24.37 14.13
CA PRO A 441 -9.06 -23.14 14.72
C PRO A 441 -7.52 -23.11 14.78
N LYS A 442 -6.97 -21.94 15.04
CA LYS A 442 -5.53 -21.73 15.26
C LYS A 442 -5.00 -22.70 16.30
N GLY A 443 -3.94 -23.42 15.95
CA GLY A 443 -3.19 -24.31 16.83
C GLY A 443 -1.89 -23.67 17.30
N VAL A 444 -0.91 -24.53 17.62
CA VAL A 444 0.43 -24.07 17.98
C VAL A 444 1.09 -23.39 16.79
N GLU A 445 1.53 -22.16 16.97
CA GLU A 445 2.20 -21.38 15.94
C GLU A 445 3.64 -21.90 15.75
N LEU A 446 4.06 -22.10 14.47
CA LEU A 446 5.46 -22.37 14.14
C LEU A 446 6.21 -21.04 14.09
N ASP A 447 7.39 -21.02 14.67
CA ASP A 447 8.25 -19.81 14.68
C ASP A 447 9.02 -19.67 13.36
N ILE A 448 8.29 -19.39 12.28
CA ILE A 448 8.84 -19.19 10.94
C ILE A 448 9.23 -17.72 10.82
N PRO A 449 10.52 -17.38 10.55
CA PRO A 449 10.97 -16.01 10.39
C PRO A 449 10.30 -15.32 9.20
N THR A 450 10.05 -14.03 9.33
CA THR A 450 9.55 -13.17 8.23
C THR A 450 10.60 -12.18 7.73
N VAL A 451 11.62 -11.92 8.55
CA VAL A 451 12.76 -11.06 8.24
C VAL A 451 14.03 -11.73 8.74
N ILE A 452 15.09 -11.67 7.94
CA ILE A 452 16.43 -12.14 8.31
C ILE A 452 17.44 -11.00 8.28
N GLU A 453 18.55 -11.16 9.02
CA GLU A 453 19.75 -10.36 8.87
C GLU A 453 20.76 -11.18 8.07
N THR A 454 21.24 -10.64 6.95
CA THR A 454 22.22 -11.30 6.08
C THR A 454 23.64 -11.13 6.62
N ALA A 455 24.57 -11.96 6.17
CA ALA A 455 25.99 -11.88 6.53
C ALA A 455 26.62 -10.50 6.25
N GLU A 456 26.11 -9.78 5.26
CA GLU A 456 26.52 -8.39 4.93
C GLU A 456 25.83 -7.34 5.83
N GLY A 457 24.97 -7.75 6.75
CA GLY A 457 24.26 -6.89 7.70
C GLY A 457 23.10 -6.10 7.09
N PHE A 458 22.48 -6.63 6.04
CA PHE A 458 21.20 -6.16 5.53
C PHE A 458 20.06 -6.95 6.15
N TYR A 459 18.91 -6.30 6.35
CA TYR A 459 17.67 -6.99 6.71
C TYR A 459 16.85 -7.23 5.45
N GLU A 460 16.40 -8.48 5.25
CA GLU A 460 15.56 -8.87 4.11
C GLU A 460 14.23 -9.45 4.59
N GLU A 461 13.14 -8.98 3.99
CA GLU A 461 11.84 -9.62 4.15
C GLU A 461 11.78 -10.88 3.29
N ILE A 462 11.43 -12.02 3.91
CA ILE A 462 11.52 -13.35 3.30
C ILE A 462 10.20 -14.13 3.37
N SER A 463 9.10 -13.47 3.74
CA SER A 463 7.77 -14.10 3.84
C SER A 463 7.30 -14.69 2.51
N ASP A 464 7.59 -14.01 1.41
CA ASP A 464 7.32 -14.46 0.05
C ASP A 464 8.12 -15.72 -0.32
N LEU A 465 9.39 -15.77 0.09
CA LEU A 465 10.24 -16.95 -0.15
C LEU A 465 9.77 -18.15 0.66
N ASN A 466 9.35 -17.96 1.90
CA ASN A 466 8.77 -19.02 2.72
C ASN A 466 7.49 -19.58 2.10
N GLY A 467 6.63 -18.69 1.61
CA GLY A 467 5.38 -19.03 0.94
C GLY A 467 5.55 -19.87 -0.33
N LEU A 468 6.72 -19.81 -0.97
CA LEU A 468 7.07 -20.62 -2.14
C LEU A 468 7.87 -21.88 -1.77
N ALA A 469 8.87 -21.75 -0.89
CA ALA A 469 9.79 -22.84 -0.56
C ALA A 469 9.09 -24.00 0.17
N ILE A 470 8.19 -23.70 1.10
CA ILE A 470 7.50 -24.74 1.90
C ILE A 470 6.55 -25.58 1.02
N PRO A 471 5.65 -24.99 0.20
CA PRO A 471 4.87 -25.75 -0.76
C PRO A 471 5.73 -26.49 -1.78
N ALA A 472 6.81 -25.87 -2.33
CA ALA A 472 7.69 -26.50 -3.29
C ALA A 472 8.31 -27.81 -2.79
N MET A 473 8.72 -27.82 -1.52
CA MET A 473 9.21 -29.06 -0.88
C MET A 473 8.08 -30.11 -0.81
N TYR A 474 6.87 -29.70 -0.45
CA TYR A 474 5.73 -30.62 -0.37
C TYR A 474 5.34 -31.19 -1.74
N TYR A 475 5.47 -30.39 -2.80
CA TYR A 475 5.22 -30.82 -4.17
C TYR A 475 6.14 -31.96 -4.62
N ASP A 476 7.41 -31.91 -4.22
CA ASP A 476 8.34 -32.99 -4.54
C ASP A 476 7.93 -34.32 -3.90
N LEU A 477 7.30 -34.26 -2.73
CA LEU A 477 6.80 -35.47 -2.05
C LEU A 477 5.56 -36.05 -2.72
N LEU A 478 4.69 -35.20 -3.26
CA LEU A 478 3.49 -35.64 -4.01
C LEU A 478 3.84 -36.21 -5.37
N ASN A 479 5.03 -35.90 -5.89
CA ASN A 479 5.52 -36.31 -7.19
C ASN A 479 6.64 -37.35 -7.11
N ASP A 480 6.44 -38.44 -6.36
CA ASP A 480 7.42 -39.53 -6.09
C ASP A 480 8.22 -40.04 -7.31
N ASN A 481 7.82 -39.68 -8.52
CA ASN A 481 8.48 -40.06 -9.77
C ASN A 481 8.75 -38.87 -10.71
N ALA A 482 8.56 -37.65 -10.30
CA ALA A 482 8.89 -36.48 -11.12
C ALA A 482 10.37 -36.19 -11.06
N VAL A 483 10.99 -36.08 -12.21
CA VAL A 483 12.44 -35.83 -12.35
C VAL A 483 12.79 -34.42 -11.90
N THR A 484 11.82 -33.49 -11.84
CA THR A 484 12.05 -32.07 -11.59
C THR A 484 10.93 -31.44 -10.74
N ASN A 485 11.32 -30.47 -9.90
CA ASN A 485 10.37 -29.66 -9.10
C ASN A 485 9.59 -28.69 -10.00
N VAL A 486 8.31 -28.43 -9.71
CA VAL A 486 7.44 -27.55 -10.51
C VAL A 486 7.99 -26.12 -10.62
N LEU A 487 8.53 -25.55 -9.53
CA LEU A 487 9.13 -24.21 -9.60
C LEU A 487 10.40 -24.23 -10.47
N TYR A 488 11.18 -25.30 -10.42
CA TYR A 488 12.37 -25.46 -11.25
C TYR A 488 12.01 -25.59 -12.74
N GLU A 489 10.99 -26.38 -13.07
CA GLU A 489 10.45 -26.45 -14.44
C GLU A 489 10.01 -25.09 -14.95
N ASN A 490 9.29 -24.32 -14.15
CA ASN A 490 8.89 -22.95 -14.51
C ASN A 490 10.10 -22.02 -14.74
N VAL A 491 11.15 -22.14 -13.92
CA VAL A 491 12.40 -21.39 -14.13
C VAL A 491 13.05 -21.77 -15.47
N LEU A 492 13.07 -23.06 -15.79
CA LEU A 492 13.63 -23.53 -17.08
C LEU A 492 12.81 -23.03 -18.28
N LEU A 493 11.47 -23.03 -18.19
CA LEU A 493 10.59 -22.50 -19.23
C LEU A 493 10.86 -21.00 -19.48
N ILE A 494 10.96 -20.21 -18.41
CA ILE A 494 11.27 -18.78 -18.53
C ILE A 494 12.65 -18.56 -19.16
N LEU A 495 13.65 -19.40 -18.81
CA LEU A 495 14.99 -19.34 -19.42
C LEU A 495 14.98 -19.62 -20.91
N ASP A 496 14.16 -20.58 -21.35
CA ASP A 496 14.06 -20.96 -22.78
C ASP A 496 13.40 -19.85 -23.62
N GLU A 497 12.46 -19.12 -23.02
CA GLU A 497 11.82 -17.97 -23.64
C GLU A 497 12.71 -16.71 -23.69
N MET A 498 13.79 -16.65 -22.89
CA MET A 498 14.66 -15.49 -22.79
C MET A 498 15.57 -15.36 -24.01
N LYS A 499 15.53 -14.21 -24.70
CA LYS A 499 16.47 -13.87 -25.79
C LYS A 499 17.90 -13.72 -25.26
N ASP A 500 18.89 -14.15 -26.09
CA ASP A 500 20.30 -14.30 -25.71
C ASP A 500 21.01 -13.08 -25.09
N HIS A 501 20.45 -11.88 -25.26
CA HIS A 501 21.10 -10.63 -24.81
C HIS A 501 20.61 -10.09 -23.48
N GLU A 502 19.50 -10.57 -22.96
CA GLU A 502 18.79 -9.83 -21.92
C GLU A 502 19.14 -10.24 -20.48
N HIS A 503 19.70 -11.38 -20.18
CA HIS A 503 19.86 -11.79 -18.77
C HIS A 503 21.04 -12.72 -18.49
N LYS A 504 22.27 -12.32 -18.87
CA LYS A 504 23.48 -13.08 -18.56
C LYS A 504 23.58 -13.50 -17.09
N PHE A 505 23.17 -12.62 -16.18
CA PHE A 505 23.18 -12.88 -14.74
C PHE A 505 22.22 -14.01 -14.37
N LEU A 506 20.97 -14.00 -14.86
CA LEU A 506 20.00 -15.06 -14.55
C LEU A 506 20.42 -16.40 -15.13
N LYS A 507 20.98 -16.42 -16.35
CA LYS A 507 21.55 -17.64 -16.95
C LYS A 507 22.69 -18.20 -16.09
N GLU A 508 23.56 -17.35 -15.55
CA GLU A 508 24.63 -17.77 -14.64
C GLU A 508 24.07 -18.33 -13.32
N VAL A 509 23.07 -17.68 -12.72
CA VAL A 509 22.36 -18.16 -11.52
C VAL A 509 21.73 -19.52 -11.78
N ALA A 510 20.98 -19.66 -12.88
CA ALA A 510 20.34 -20.92 -13.22
C ALA A 510 21.32 -22.05 -13.48
N SER A 511 22.50 -21.77 -14.08
CA SER A 511 23.53 -22.76 -14.27
C SER A 511 24.17 -23.28 -12.99
N LYS A 512 24.03 -22.56 -11.89
CA LYS A 512 24.55 -22.93 -10.57
C LYS A 512 23.48 -23.57 -9.67
N MET A 513 22.22 -23.62 -10.14
CA MET A 513 21.16 -24.26 -9.37
C MET A 513 21.36 -25.78 -9.26
N PRO A 514 21.09 -26.39 -8.09
CA PRO A 514 21.07 -27.83 -7.97
C PRO A 514 19.96 -28.41 -8.85
N THR A 515 20.20 -29.59 -9.42
CA THR A 515 19.18 -30.33 -10.18
C THR A 515 18.30 -31.20 -9.27
N THR A 516 18.73 -31.40 -8.03
CA THR A 516 18.03 -32.16 -6.98
C THR A 516 17.95 -31.32 -5.72
N PHE A 517 16.77 -31.24 -5.13
CA PHE A 517 16.48 -30.46 -3.94
C PHE A 517 16.29 -31.40 -2.76
N THR A 518 17.11 -31.30 -1.72
CA THR A 518 17.08 -32.21 -0.57
C THR A 518 17.05 -31.49 0.76
N LYS A 519 17.58 -30.27 0.81
CA LYS A 519 17.68 -29.47 2.05
C LYS A 519 16.78 -28.25 2.00
N PRO A 520 16.33 -27.72 3.14
CA PRO A 520 15.57 -26.47 3.18
C PRO A 520 16.24 -25.32 2.41
N ALA A 521 17.56 -25.20 2.52
CA ALA A 521 18.35 -24.20 1.79
C ALA A 521 18.19 -24.28 0.26
N ASP A 522 18.06 -25.49 -0.29
CA ASP A 522 17.87 -25.69 -1.72
C ASP A 522 16.53 -25.11 -2.20
N TYR A 523 15.45 -25.36 -1.43
CA TYR A 523 14.12 -24.83 -1.74
C TYR A 523 14.01 -23.33 -1.53
N LEU A 524 14.67 -22.78 -0.49
CA LEU A 524 14.73 -21.34 -0.26
C LEU A 524 15.46 -20.61 -1.37
N TYR A 525 16.58 -21.17 -1.82
CA TYR A 525 17.33 -20.63 -2.97
C TYR A 525 16.50 -20.73 -4.26
N LEU A 526 15.86 -21.87 -4.52
CA LEU A 526 14.95 -22.06 -5.65
C LEU A 526 13.82 -21.04 -5.64
N ALA A 527 13.18 -20.81 -4.48
CA ALA A 527 12.12 -19.81 -4.33
C ALA A 527 12.62 -18.40 -4.68
N ASN A 528 13.83 -18.03 -4.24
CA ASN A 528 14.40 -16.72 -4.57
C ASN A 528 14.76 -16.61 -6.06
N VAL A 529 15.31 -17.66 -6.67
CA VAL A 529 15.56 -17.70 -8.11
C VAL A 529 14.26 -17.59 -8.89
N TYR A 530 13.25 -18.37 -8.52
CA TYR A 530 11.93 -18.32 -9.16
C TYR A 530 11.31 -16.90 -9.09
N THR A 531 11.31 -16.29 -7.91
CA THR A 531 10.82 -14.92 -7.73
C THR A 531 11.59 -13.92 -8.60
N ALA A 532 12.91 -14.03 -8.63
CA ALA A 532 13.75 -13.15 -9.45
C ALA A 532 13.45 -13.29 -10.96
N PHE A 533 13.16 -14.50 -11.42
CA PHE A 533 12.81 -14.76 -12.82
C PHE A 533 11.43 -14.23 -13.18
N GLN A 534 10.43 -14.50 -12.34
CA GLN A 534 9.05 -14.04 -12.53
C GLN A 534 8.95 -12.51 -12.50
N GLU A 535 9.53 -11.91 -11.47
CA GLU A 535 9.42 -10.49 -11.21
C GLU A 535 10.50 -9.65 -11.90
N LYS A 536 11.53 -10.29 -12.47
CA LYS A 536 12.74 -9.65 -13.01
C LYS A 536 13.40 -8.70 -12.00
N LEU A 537 13.43 -9.09 -10.72
CA LEU A 537 14.05 -8.38 -9.59
C LEU A 537 15.22 -9.16 -9.03
N TYR A 538 16.40 -8.55 -8.95
CA TYR A 538 17.62 -9.26 -8.61
C TYR A 538 18.19 -8.92 -7.22
N PHE A 539 17.62 -7.93 -6.53
CA PHE A 539 18.21 -7.45 -5.26
C PHE A 539 18.32 -8.55 -4.20
N LYS A 540 17.28 -9.37 -4.00
CA LYS A 540 17.32 -10.46 -3.01
C LYS A 540 18.37 -11.50 -3.37
N LEU A 541 18.50 -11.87 -4.65
CA LEU A 541 19.55 -12.80 -5.11
C LEU A 541 20.97 -12.27 -4.91
N LYS A 542 21.15 -10.95 -4.88
CA LYS A 542 22.46 -10.31 -4.67
C LYS A 542 22.75 -10.02 -3.22
N GLN A 543 21.74 -9.78 -2.41
CA GLN A 543 21.86 -9.33 -1.02
C GLN A 543 21.74 -10.48 -0.01
N ILE A 544 21.17 -11.63 -0.42
CA ILE A 544 21.16 -12.87 0.36
C ILE A 544 22.28 -13.77 -0.16
N SER A 545 23.32 -13.95 0.63
CA SER A 545 24.44 -14.81 0.30
C SER A 545 24.06 -16.30 0.39
N PRO A 546 24.75 -17.22 -0.31
CA PRO A 546 24.44 -18.66 -0.25
C PRO A 546 24.40 -19.25 1.17
N GLU A 547 25.23 -18.74 2.07
CA GLU A 547 25.29 -19.15 3.49
C GLU A 547 24.11 -18.63 4.34
N ASP A 548 23.38 -17.65 3.87
CA ASP A 548 22.26 -17.03 4.58
C ASP A 548 20.96 -17.87 4.46
N TYR A 549 20.85 -18.81 3.50
CA TYR A 549 19.67 -19.66 3.30
C TYR A 549 19.52 -20.75 4.37
N ASN A 550 19.59 -20.38 5.64
CA ASN A 550 19.57 -21.27 6.78
C ASN A 550 18.45 -20.97 7.80
N TRP A 551 17.56 -20.02 7.47
CA TRP A 551 16.52 -19.57 8.39
C TRP A 551 15.35 -20.55 8.59
N LEU A 552 15.20 -21.55 7.71
CA LEU A 552 14.31 -22.71 7.93
C LEU A 552 15.18 -23.93 8.22
N THR A 553 15.05 -24.48 9.41
CA THR A 553 15.74 -25.71 9.80
C THR A 553 15.05 -26.95 9.22
N ASP A 554 15.73 -28.08 9.16
CA ASP A 554 15.15 -29.38 8.76
C ASP A 554 13.94 -29.74 9.64
N ASP A 555 14.00 -29.45 10.95
CA ASP A 555 12.89 -29.70 11.87
C ASP A 555 11.67 -28.82 11.55
N MET A 556 11.86 -27.53 11.29
CA MET A 556 10.77 -26.61 10.89
C MET A 556 10.13 -27.05 9.57
N MET A 557 10.93 -27.40 8.58
CA MET A 557 10.44 -27.90 7.30
C MET A 557 9.67 -29.21 7.45
N ASN A 558 10.17 -30.14 8.27
CA ASN A 558 9.47 -31.39 8.57
C ASN A 558 8.14 -31.15 9.29
N GLN A 559 8.08 -30.19 10.21
CA GLN A 559 6.83 -29.83 10.87
C GLN A 559 5.81 -29.22 9.89
N CYS A 560 6.26 -28.37 8.97
CA CYS A 560 5.42 -27.84 7.88
C CYS A 560 4.91 -28.97 6.97
N LYS A 561 5.81 -29.88 6.56
CA LYS A 561 5.48 -31.06 5.76
C LYS A 561 4.41 -31.92 6.44
N LEU A 562 4.62 -32.29 7.71
CA LEU A 562 3.67 -33.10 8.48
C LEU A 562 2.29 -32.43 8.60
N ARG A 563 2.25 -31.10 8.70
CA ARG A 563 0.98 -30.35 8.68
C ARG A 563 0.29 -30.44 7.32
N LEU A 564 1.01 -30.21 6.23
CA LEU A 564 0.49 -30.31 4.87
C LEU A 564 -0.02 -31.74 4.59
N ASP A 565 0.80 -32.74 4.86
CA ASP A 565 0.48 -34.14 4.63
C ASP A 565 -0.76 -34.58 5.42
N ARG A 566 -0.85 -34.19 6.69
CA ARG A 566 -1.99 -34.51 7.55
C ARG A 566 -3.33 -34.04 7.03
N PHE A 567 -3.38 -32.89 6.31
CA PHE A 567 -4.63 -32.25 5.90
C PHE A 567 -4.90 -32.38 4.41
N ILE A 568 -3.87 -32.43 3.60
CA ILE A 568 -3.98 -32.48 2.14
C ILE A 568 -3.60 -33.87 1.61
N GLY A 569 -2.74 -34.62 2.31
CA GLY A 569 -2.16 -35.87 1.83
C GLY A 569 -3.19 -36.92 1.41
N SER A 570 -4.24 -37.13 2.20
CA SER A 570 -5.30 -38.11 1.87
C SER A 570 -6.07 -37.79 0.59
N GLU A 571 -6.23 -36.52 0.25
CA GLU A 571 -6.85 -36.09 -1.01
C GLU A 571 -5.90 -36.30 -2.19
N CYS A 572 -4.59 -36.10 -1.97
CA CYS A 572 -3.55 -36.27 -2.98
C CYS A 572 -3.25 -37.75 -3.30
N GLU A 573 -3.44 -38.66 -2.36
CA GLU A 573 -3.31 -40.11 -2.58
C GLU A 573 -4.37 -40.68 -3.53
N THR A 574 -5.56 -40.05 -3.57
CA THR A 574 -6.68 -40.50 -4.41
C THR A 574 -6.59 -40.04 -5.85
N SER A 575 -5.90 -38.94 -6.12
CA SER A 575 -5.69 -38.39 -7.46
C SER A 575 -4.47 -37.48 -7.50
N LYS A 576 -3.72 -37.51 -8.61
CA LYS A 576 -2.59 -36.59 -8.79
C LYS A 576 -3.08 -35.13 -8.77
N PRO A 577 -2.66 -34.31 -7.79
CA PRO A 577 -3.09 -32.92 -7.72
C PRO A 577 -2.49 -32.08 -8.85
N LEU A 578 -3.20 -31.03 -9.22
CA LEU A 578 -2.63 -29.96 -10.04
C LEU A 578 -2.00 -28.93 -9.11
N ILE A 579 -0.76 -28.57 -9.38
CA ILE A 579 0.03 -27.70 -8.52
C ILE A 579 0.32 -26.42 -9.31
N GLU A 580 0.21 -25.25 -8.65
CA GLU A 580 0.42 -23.96 -9.28
C GLU A 580 -0.43 -23.80 -10.56
N LYS A 581 -1.68 -24.31 -10.52
CA LYS A 581 -2.60 -24.25 -11.66
C LYS A 581 -2.95 -22.80 -11.96
N THR A 582 -2.66 -22.38 -13.17
CA THR A 582 -3.06 -21.07 -13.64
C THR A 582 -4.41 -21.14 -14.35
N LEU A 583 -5.40 -20.43 -13.80
CA LEU A 583 -6.66 -20.13 -14.49
C LEU A 583 -6.46 -18.91 -15.34
N ILE A 584 -6.40 -19.07 -16.66
CA ILE A 584 -5.90 -18.02 -17.51
C ILE A 584 -6.86 -17.58 -18.59
N HIS A 585 -6.60 -16.36 -18.82
CA HIS A 585 -6.75 -15.43 -19.91
C HIS A 585 -6.45 -15.96 -21.34
N GLN A 586 -5.55 -16.88 -21.55
CA GLN A 586 -5.18 -17.41 -22.88
C GLN A 586 -5.45 -18.90 -23.06
N SER A 587 -5.69 -19.63 -21.98
CA SER A 587 -6.11 -21.02 -22.09
C SER A 587 -7.61 -21.11 -22.27
N GLN A 588 -8.06 -22.18 -22.91
CA GLN A 588 -9.48 -22.46 -23.19
C GLN A 588 -10.33 -22.75 -21.93
N GLU A 589 -9.77 -22.57 -20.72
CA GLU A 589 -10.37 -22.99 -19.45
C GLU A 589 -11.31 -21.95 -18.83
N VAL A 590 -11.14 -20.65 -19.12
CA VAL A 590 -12.05 -19.59 -18.65
C VAL A 590 -12.87 -19.04 -19.79
N ASP A 591 -14.19 -19.16 -19.69
CA ASP A 591 -15.11 -18.60 -20.69
C ASP A 591 -15.34 -17.11 -20.47
N HIS A 592 -14.50 -16.30 -21.11
CA HIS A 592 -14.62 -14.86 -21.04
C HIS A 592 -15.88 -14.31 -21.70
N GLU A 593 -16.50 -15.05 -22.60
CA GLU A 593 -17.79 -14.64 -23.21
C GLU A 593 -18.90 -14.67 -22.15
N GLN A 594 -18.92 -15.68 -21.28
CA GLN A 594 -19.87 -15.73 -20.16
C GLN A 594 -19.63 -14.65 -19.12
N ILE A 595 -18.35 -14.38 -18.79
CA ILE A 595 -18.01 -13.28 -17.90
C ILE A 595 -18.44 -11.95 -18.51
N ASP A 596 -18.15 -11.73 -19.80
CA ASP A 596 -18.55 -10.53 -20.52
C ASP A 596 -20.09 -10.41 -20.57
N GLN A 597 -20.81 -11.51 -20.79
CA GLN A 597 -22.28 -11.52 -20.77
C GLN A 597 -22.85 -11.19 -19.40
N PHE A 598 -22.33 -11.81 -18.34
CA PHE A 598 -22.75 -11.52 -16.96
C PHE A 598 -22.49 -10.06 -16.58
N LEU A 599 -21.31 -9.54 -16.90
CA LEU A 599 -20.92 -8.19 -16.52
C LEU A 599 -21.55 -7.10 -17.40
N SER A 600 -22.05 -7.43 -18.60
CA SER A 600 -22.73 -6.46 -19.48
C SER A 600 -24.03 -5.88 -18.90
N GLU A 601 -24.62 -6.54 -17.90
CA GLU A 601 -25.77 -6.01 -17.16
C GLU A 601 -25.40 -4.88 -16.19
N TYR A 602 -24.10 -4.77 -15.83
CA TYR A 602 -23.62 -3.88 -14.77
C TYR A 602 -22.58 -2.86 -15.24
N PHE A 603 -21.97 -3.08 -16.40
CA PHE A 603 -20.93 -2.21 -16.98
C PHE A 603 -21.25 -1.90 -18.44
N GLU A 604 -20.73 -0.78 -18.93
CA GLU A 604 -20.89 -0.39 -20.34
C GLU A 604 -20.28 -1.44 -21.29
N ASP A 605 -20.87 -1.63 -22.46
CA ASP A 605 -20.48 -2.66 -23.45
C ASP A 605 -19.03 -2.55 -23.93
N ASN A 606 -18.42 -1.37 -23.82
CA ASN A 606 -17.03 -1.10 -24.17
C ASN A 606 -16.03 -1.49 -23.07
N ILE A 607 -16.50 -1.88 -21.87
CA ILE A 607 -15.64 -2.30 -20.75
C ILE A 607 -15.59 -3.82 -20.72
N LYS A 608 -14.39 -4.38 -20.78
CA LYS A 608 -14.15 -5.83 -20.75
C LYS A 608 -13.15 -6.20 -19.66
N PHE A 609 -13.45 -7.26 -18.90
CA PHE A 609 -12.58 -7.78 -17.86
C PHE A 609 -11.90 -9.08 -18.29
N ARG A 610 -10.61 -9.20 -17.98
CA ARG A 610 -9.78 -10.38 -18.31
C ARG A 610 -9.10 -10.85 -17.05
N PHE A 611 -9.62 -11.92 -16.47
CA PHE A 611 -9.16 -12.48 -15.22
C PHE A 611 -7.97 -13.41 -15.42
N THR A 612 -7.03 -13.36 -14.50
CA THR A 612 -5.92 -14.30 -14.36
C THR A 612 -5.79 -14.66 -12.89
N ALA A 613 -5.80 -15.95 -12.56
CA ALA A 613 -5.63 -16.46 -11.21
C ALA A 613 -4.66 -17.64 -11.20
N ARG A 614 -3.88 -17.77 -10.15
CA ARG A 614 -2.98 -18.91 -9.92
C ARG A 614 -3.35 -19.56 -8.59
N LEU A 615 -3.55 -20.86 -8.61
CA LEU A 615 -4.02 -21.67 -7.50
C LEU A 615 -2.90 -22.55 -6.99
N ASP A 616 -2.71 -22.62 -5.69
CA ASP A 616 -1.60 -23.35 -5.10
C ASP A 616 -1.72 -24.87 -5.31
N ILE A 617 -2.79 -25.50 -4.81
CA ILE A 617 -3.03 -26.92 -4.99
C ILE A 617 -4.50 -27.15 -5.36
N VAL A 618 -4.73 -27.91 -6.44
CA VAL A 618 -6.07 -28.33 -6.88
C VAL A 618 -6.14 -29.85 -6.90
N THR A 619 -6.96 -30.42 -6.03
CA THR A 619 -7.33 -31.84 -6.05
C THR A 619 -8.64 -32.03 -6.83
N THR A 620 -9.11 -33.26 -6.98
CA THR A 620 -10.44 -33.54 -7.53
C THR A 620 -11.59 -33.03 -6.67
N GLN A 621 -11.34 -32.73 -5.39
CA GLN A 621 -12.38 -32.33 -4.43
C GLN A 621 -12.22 -30.89 -3.93
N THR A 622 -10.97 -30.40 -3.84
CA THR A 622 -10.68 -29.16 -3.13
C THR A 622 -9.66 -28.30 -3.85
N VAL A 623 -9.92 -27.01 -3.91
CA VAL A 623 -8.92 -25.96 -4.16
C VAL A 623 -8.37 -25.52 -2.80
N TRP A 624 -7.07 -25.69 -2.63
CA TRP A 624 -6.35 -25.27 -1.44
C TRP A 624 -5.52 -24.03 -1.72
N GLU A 625 -5.82 -22.96 -1.00
CA GLU A 625 -4.98 -21.77 -0.92
C GLU A 625 -4.09 -21.88 0.33
N ILE A 626 -2.77 -21.91 0.12
CA ILE A 626 -1.80 -22.13 1.18
C ILE A 626 -1.20 -20.80 1.63
N LYS A 627 -1.28 -20.52 2.92
CA LYS A 627 -0.71 -19.32 3.51
C LYS A 627 0.30 -19.67 4.60
N CYS A 628 1.35 -18.83 4.70
CA CYS A 628 2.33 -18.90 5.79
C CYS A 628 2.35 -17.57 6.55
N VAL A 629 1.24 -17.25 7.21
CA VAL A 629 0.99 -15.94 7.85
C VAL A 629 0.63 -16.10 9.33
N ARG A 630 0.73 -15.02 10.10
CA ARG A 630 0.29 -15.02 11.50
C ARG A 630 -1.22 -15.18 11.63
N GLU A 631 -1.97 -14.65 10.63
CA GLU A 631 -3.42 -14.61 10.66
C GLU A 631 -3.98 -14.62 9.23
N ILE A 632 -5.06 -15.37 9.03
CA ILE A 632 -5.87 -15.32 7.83
C ILE A 632 -6.67 -14.01 7.89
N THR A 633 -6.54 -13.18 6.87
CA THR A 633 -7.21 -11.89 6.75
C THR A 633 -8.37 -11.97 5.76
N MET A 634 -9.22 -10.94 5.74
CA MET A 634 -10.28 -10.78 4.75
C MET A 634 -9.75 -10.86 3.31
N ASP A 635 -8.57 -10.31 3.04
CA ASP A 635 -7.96 -10.36 1.71
C ASP A 635 -7.72 -11.80 1.24
N HIS A 636 -7.27 -12.68 2.14
CA HIS A 636 -7.10 -14.11 1.84
C HIS A 636 -8.45 -14.79 1.56
N GLN A 637 -9.49 -14.42 2.30
CA GLN A 637 -10.85 -14.92 2.10
C GLN A 637 -11.42 -14.46 0.75
N LEU A 638 -11.29 -13.17 0.42
CA LEU A 638 -11.73 -12.61 -0.86
C LEU A 638 -11.00 -13.25 -2.04
N GLN A 639 -9.72 -13.55 -1.91
CA GLN A 639 -8.95 -14.27 -2.94
C GLN A 639 -9.61 -15.61 -3.27
N VAL A 640 -10.00 -16.38 -2.24
CA VAL A 640 -10.65 -17.68 -2.42
C VAL A 640 -12.08 -17.54 -2.95
N VAL A 641 -12.81 -16.50 -2.58
CA VAL A 641 -14.13 -16.18 -3.18
C VAL A 641 -14.00 -15.94 -4.69
N ILE A 642 -13.00 -15.19 -5.13
CA ILE A 642 -12.76 -14.92 -6.56
C ILE A 642 -12.41 -16.22 -7.28
N TYR A 643 -11.62 -17.11 -6.69
CA TYR A 643 -11.32 -18.43 -7.26
C TYR A 643 -12.58 -19.26 -7.44
N ALA A 644 -13.43 -19.33 -6.41
CA ALA A 644 -14.69 -20.08 -6.47
C ALA A 644 -15.61 -19.51 -7.55
N TRP A 645 -15.71 -18.20 -7.65
CA TRP A 645 -16.50 -17.53 -8.68
C TRP A 645 -16.00 -17.83 -10.10
N LEU A 646 -14.69 -17.78 -10.32
CA LEU A 646 -14.09 -18.14 -11.62
C LEU A 646 -14.38 -19.60 -12.00
N TYR A 647 -14.32 -20.53 -11.04
CA TYR A 647 -14.65 -21.93 -11.27
C TYR A 647 -16.14 -22.12 -11.60
N GLU A 648 -17.05 -21.41 -10.94
CA GLU A 648 -18.47 -21.46 -11.26
C GLU A 648 -18.77 -20.94 -12.68
N MET A 649 -18.04 -19.89 -13.12
CA MET A 649 -18.13 -19.41 -14.51
C MET A 649 -17.69 -20.48 -15.53
N CYS A 650 -16.62 -21.23 -15.24
CA CYS A 650 -16.12 -22.31 -16.08
C CYS A 650 -17.14 -23.49 -16.15
N ARG A 651 -17.76 -23.83 -15.01
CA ARG A 651 -18.73 -24.94 -14.92
C ARG A 651 -19.95 -24.70 -15.75
N VAL A 652 -20.49 -23.49 -15.76
CA VAL A 652 -21.70 -23.13 -16.56
C VAL A 652 -21.40 -23.20 -18.04
N SER A 653 -20.15 -22.96 -18.48
CA SER A 653 -19.81 -23.05 -19.91
C SER A 653 -19.73 -24.47 -20.47
N GLY A 654 -19.75 -25.49 -19.62
CA GLY A 654 -19.62 -26.89 -20.03
C GLY A 654 -18.27 -27.24 -20.66
N LYS A 655 -17.28 -26.38 -20.51
CA LYS A 655 -15.91 -26.57 -21.03
C LYS A 655 -15.00 -27.35 -20.09
N ASP A 656 -15.44 -27.57 -18.86
CA ASP A 656 -14.69 -28.38 -17.89
C ASP A 656 -15.31 -29.77 -17.74
N ASP A 657 -14.45 -30.78 -17.59
CA ASP A 657 -14.86 -32.17 -17.37
C ASP A 657 -15.61 -32.24 -16.04
N SER A 658 -16.93 -32.48 -16.05
CA SER A 658 -17.80 -32.38 -14.88
C SER A 658 -17.36 -33.21 -13.68
N ASP A 659 -16.52 -34.22 -13.92
CA ASP A 659 -15.95 -35.11 -12.88
C ASP A 659 -14.67 -34.54 -12.20
N ARG A 660 -14.16 -33.38 -12.64
CA ARG A 660 -12.91 -32.77 -12.16
C ARG A 660 -13.09 -31.39 -11.54
N VAL A 661 -14.31 -30.88 -11.42
CA VAL A 661 -14.56 -29.57 -10.80
C VAL A 661 -14.51 -29.74 -9.28
N PRO A 662 -13.55 -29.08 -8.59
CA PRO A 662 -13.50 -29.15 -7.13
C PRO A 662 -14.78 -28.53 -6.53
N HIS A 663 -15.29 -29.16 -5.48
CA HIS A 663 -16.50 -28.71 -4.79
C HIS A 663 -16.19 -27.92 -3.50
N ASN A 664 -14.95 -27.94 -3.07
CA ASN A 664 -14.53 -27.27 -1.86
C ASN A 664 -13.43 -26.23 -2.17
N PHE A 665 -13.48 -25.11 -1.47
CA PHE A 665 -12.45 -24.08 -1.50
C PHE A 665 -12.01 -23.82 -0.06
N LYS A 666 -10.71 -23.98 0.21
CA LYS A 666 -10.18 -23.91 1.56
C LYS A 666 -8.91 -23.04 1.62
N ILE A 667 -8.76 -22.33 2.73
CA ILE A 667 -7.54 -21.64 3.09
C ILE A 667 -6.85 -22.46 4.18
N PHE A 668 -5.61 -22.80 3.98
CA PHE A 668 -4.78 -23.48 4.96
C PHE A 668 -3.58 -22.61 5.35
N ASN A 669 -3.52 -22.23 6.61
CA ASN A 669 -2.38 -21.50 7.16
C ASN A 669 -1.37 -22.48 7.77
N ILE A 670 -0.25 -22.70 7.09
CA ILE A 670 0.82 -23.63 7.54
C ILE A 670 1.35 -23.22 8.92
N ARG A 671 1.52 -21.91 9.16
CA ARG A 671 2.13 -21.41 10.38
C ARG A 671 1.30 -21.71 11.63
N THR A 672 -0.01 -21.56 11.55
CA THR A 672 -0.94 -21.75 12.68
C THR A 672 -1.68 -23.08 12.65
N GLY A 673 -1.72 -23.76 11.51
CA GLY A 673 -2.52 -24.97 11.29
C GLY A 673 -4.02 -24.69 11.18
N GLU A 674 -4.43 -23.43 11.02
CA GLU A 674 -5.82 -23.01 10.83
C GLU A 674 -6.32 -23.40 9.45
N ILE A 675 -7.57 -23.91 9.38
CA ILE A 675 -8.25 -24.22 8.12
C ILE A 675 -9.61 -23.52 8.13
N GLN A 676 -9.85 -22.74 7.08
CA GLN A 676 -11.15 -22.14 6.81
C GLN A 676 -11.69 -22.68 5.49
N ARG A 677 -12.98 -23.01 5.44
CA ARG A 677 -13.66 -23.48 4.25
C ARG A 677 -14.71 -22.48 3.80
N LEU A 678 -14.73 -22.18 2.52
CA LEU A 678 -15.78 -21.41 1.88
C LEU A 678 -17.06 -22.27 1.75
N SER A 679 -18.18 -21.72 2.20
CA SER A 679 -19.52 -22.30 2.08
C SER A 679 -20.48 -21.25 1.53
N ALA A 680 -20.37 -20.99 0.24
CA ALA A 680 -21.13 -19.96 -0.46
C ALA A 680 -21.94 -20.60 -1.57
N ASP A 681 -23.11 -20.04 -1.85
CA ASP A 681 -23.84 -20.26 -3.10
C ASP A 681 -23.42 -19.26 -4.17
N ARG A 682 -23.93 -19.42 -5.37
CA ARG A 682 -23.63 -18.58 -6.52
C ARG A 682 -24.00 -17.12 -6.27
N GLU A 683 -25.13 -16.84 -5.60
CA GLU A 683 -25.60 -15.48 -5.36
C GLU A 683 -24.63 -14.70 -4.46
N HIS A 684 -24.08 -15.35 -3.43
CA HIS A 684 -23.05 -14.75 -2.58
C HIS A 684 -21.76 -14.42 -3.35
N LEU A 685 -21.32 -15.36 -4.23
CA LEU A 685 -20.11 -15.16 -5.03
C LEU A 685 -20.29 -14.01 -6.03
N ASP A 686 -21.42 -13.99 -6.76
CA ASP A 686 -21.75 -12.96 -7.72
C ASP A 686 -21.83 -11.58 -7.05
N TYR A 687 -22.51 -11.48 -5.89
CA TYR A 687 -22.65 -10.24 -5.15
C TYR A 687 -21.29 -9.68 -4.71
N ILE A 688 -20.44 -10.51 -4.12
CA ILE A 688 -19.13 -10.07 -3.62
C ILE A 688 -18.25 -9.61 -4.78
N VAL A 689 -18.10 -10.45 -5.84
CA VAL A 689 -17.21 -10.11 -6.96
C VAL A 689 -17.72 -8.88 -7.72
N LEU A 690 -19.03 -8.77 -7.92
CA LEU A 690 -19.64 -7.61 -8.56
C LEU A 690 -19.41 -6.34 -7.71
N SER A 691 -19.61 -6.40 -6.39
CA SER A 691 -19.36 -5.28 -5.50
C SER A 691 -17.89 -4.81 -5.54
N LEU A 692 -16.94 -5.74 -5.61
CA LEU A 692 -15.52 -5.44 -5.76
C LEU A 692 -15.23 -4.75 -7.11
N LEU A 693 -15.78 -5.27 -8.20
CA LEU A 693 -15.61 -4.70 -9.55
C LEU A 693 -16.23 -3.31 -9.64
N GLN A 694 -17.45 -3.14 -9.15
CA GLN A 694 -18.13 -1.85 -9.14
C GLN A 694 -17.39 -0.84 -8.29
N GLY A 695 -17.01 -1.20 -7.06
CA GLY A 695 -16.27 -0.33 -6.17
C GLY A 695 -14.92 0.12 -6.73
N LYS A 696 -14.32 -0.68 -7.62
CA LYS A 696 -13.01 -0.36 -8.22
C LYS A 696 -13.08 0.35 -9.56
N TYR A 697 -14.08 0.05 -10.38
CA TYR A 697 -14.12 0.47 -11.78
C TYR A 697 -15.33 1.35 -12.14
N GLN A 698 -16.29 1.53 -11.23
CA GLN A 698 -17.38 2.49 -11.40
C GLN A 698 -17.10 3.75 -10.58
N GLU A 699 -17.43 4.90 -11.16
CA GLU A 699 -17.37 6.17 -10.45
C GLU A 699 -18.47 6.22 -9.40
N VAL A 700 -18.08 6.49 -8.16
CA VAL A 700 -19.03 6.79 -7.08
C VAL A 700 -19.19 8.31 -7.01
N GLU A 701 -20.40 8.83 -7.18
CA GLU A 701 -20.68 10.24 -6.93
C GLU A 701 -20.26 10.61 -5.51
N LYS A 702 -19.36 11.57 -5.39
CA LYS A 702 -18.95 12.08 -4.08
C LYS A 702 -20.12 12.86 -3.46
N MET A 703 -20.48 12.47 -2.25
CA MET A 703 -21.43 13.20 -1.42
C MET A 703 -21.00 14.69 -1.30
N ASN A 704 -21.92 15.62 -1.44
CA ASN A 704 -21.62 17.05 -1.27
C ASN A 704 -21.28 17.39 0.20
N ASP A 705 -20.72 18.57 0.42
CA ASP A 705 -20.22 18.98 1.75
C ASP A 705 -21.33 19.11 2.80
N GLU A 706 -22.52 19.56 2.40
CA GLU A 706 -23.65 19.71 3.33
C GLU A 706 -24.15 18.35 3.82
N ASP A 707 -24.32 17.38 2.91
CA ASP A 707 -24.74 16.04 3.25
C ASP A 707 -23.68 15.31 4.09
N PHE A 708 -22.39 15.54 3.81
CA PHE A 708 -21.29 15.00 4.60
C PHE A 708 -21.32 15.52 6.03
N VAL A 709 -21.48 16.82 6.24
CA VAL A 709 -21.58 17.42 7.58
C VAL A 709 -22.83 16.91 8.29
N ASN A 710 -23.96 16.79 7.60
CA ASN A 710 -25.21 16.25 8.16
C ASN A 710 -25.05 14.77 8.56
N GLN A 711 -24.36 13.96 7.77
CA GLN A 711 -24.04 12.57 8.12
C GLN A 711 -23.19 12.50 9.40
N CYS A 712 -22.15 13.34 9.49
CA CYS A 712 -21.32 13.44 10.70
C CYS A 712 -22.14 13.88 11.93
N ALA A 713 -23.05 14.83 11.76
CA ALA A 713 -23.88 15.34 12.85
C ALA A 713 -24.80 14.27 13.46
N ARG A 714 -25.34 13.36 12.63
CA ARG A 714 -26.11 12.19 13.10
C ARG A 714 -25.29 11.26 13.99
N GLY A 715 -23.97 11.20 13.79
CA GLY A 715 -23.07 10.42 14.65
C GLY A 715 -22.98 10.91 16.09
N PHE A 716 -23.43 12.13 16.40
CA PHE A 716 -23.48 12.68 17.76
C PHE A 716 -24.81 12.41 18.49
N GLU A 717 -25.80 11.88 17.78
CA GLU A 717 -27.06 11.47 18.42
C GLU A 717 -26.82 10.20 19.25
N PRO A 718 -27.46 10.04 20.39
CA PRO A 718 -27.31 8.81 21.17
C PRO A 718 -27.83 7.62 20.36
N LEU A 719 -26.98 6.61 20.19
CA LEU A 719 -27.31 5.34 19.56
C LEU A 719 -28.42 4.61 20.32
#